data_a208d867e7c37f942ca8281a5e67fe34
#
_entry.id   a208d867e7c37f942ca8281a5e67fe34
#
_cell.length_a   1.000
_cell.length_b   1.000
_cell.length_c   1.000
_cell.angle_alpha   90.00
_cell.angle_beta   90.00
_cell.angle_gamma   90.00
#
_symmetry.space_group_name_H-M   'P 1'
#
loop_
_entity.id
_entity.type
_entity.pdbx_description
1 polymer ?
#
loop_
_entity_poly.entity_id
_entity_poly.type
_entity_poly.pdbx_seq_one_letter_code
_entity_poly.pdbx_strand_id
1 'polypeptide(L)'
;MNTNLTFYKEFKDFFIRNFVLNGAKIRSIHYFKIIFSVQFKYRNNTTLKFMNTRRKNYLLFFILFLFANSLTTFATASKKITDPEKDKVLIYVLKNILTRGHFVEKELNDAFSEKVYQEFINGLDPNKRYFTQEDLKEFSQYKYEIDNQLKDNDLTFYNLVYGRFLSKVKNAKSYYEALLKAPFNYKKEETINMDFEKVPFAVNNNELIDYWRKQMKLNVLSRVQEQEDLQKDKLKKDPTFKTKKFATLETEAREEVLKNMNDLYLRIEELEHEDWFSTYLNSVVGAFDPHTTYMAPRIKERFDQDMSGKLEGIGARLFKKGIYTEVSELVSGGPAWKQGELEAGDTILEVAQGTEEPLDIVGMRLDDAIKFIKGKKGTEVRLTVKKKMDGTTKIISIIRDVVELEETFVKSTIVEKNGKKYGLIDLPRFYISFDDANYRDSAKDMELEIERLKKEGIEGLLIDLRNNGGGSLKTAIEISGLFIDQGPVVQVKYRGEKPMIKRDTNQKTQWKGAVVVLVNELSASASEIFAAAMQDYKRAIIIGGNQTYGKGTVQSVIPINNFYPNYETDLGAIKMTIQKFYRINGGSTQIEGVYSDIAMPSRYSYMEFGERDMKGALVWDKVPQAKYTTTDSYENFETVVYNSKERIAANERFQLINEYAKWLKKSQDDASFSLNYAHFIKDSEVKEKEVAKFKEIFKFDSKLSFTSPKYELPLLEKDSILSDKRAYWHKNLSKDLYVAEALNVLSELKMKSKNAVVKN
;
A
#
# COMPACT_ATOMS: atom_id res chain seq x y z
N MET A 1 -23.36 5.21 9.86
CA MET A 1 -23.32 5.59 11.27
C MET A 1 -23.49 4.42 12.26
N ASN A 2 -24.30 3.40 11.98
CA ASN A 2 -24.51 2.30 12.94
C ASN A 2 -23.40 1.23 12.99
N THR A 3 -22.62 0.99 11.94
CA THR A 3 -21.60 -0.07 11.89
C THR A 3 -20.31 0.31 12.61
N ASN A 4 -19.88 1.56 12.55
CA ASN A 4 -18.71 2.03 13.33
C ASN A 4 -19.05 2.17 14.82
N LEU A 5 -20.30 2.55 15.15
CA LEU A 5 -20.76 2.53 16.53
C LEU A 5 -20.86 1.11 17.10
N THR A 6 -21.24 0.13 16.29
CA THR A 6 -21.33 -1.27 16.73
C THR A 6 -19.93 -1.86 16.94
N PHE A 7 -18.97 -1.61 16.04
CA PHE A 7 -17.58 -2.04 16.20
C PHE A 7 -16.91 -1.33 17.39
N TYR A 8 -17.12 -0.02 17.53
CA TYR A 8 -16.61 0.74 18.68
C TYR A 8 -17.26 0.30 20.00
N LYS A 9 -18.52 -0.08 19.97
CA LYS A 9 -19.25 -0.60 21.14
C LYS A 9 -18.82 -2.03 21.47
N GLU A 10 -18.66 -2.90 20.48
CA GLU A 10 -18.16 -4.27 20.67
C GLU A 10 -16.69 -4.28 21.13
N PHE A 11 -15.82 -3.43 20.54
CA PHE A 11 -14.43 -3.27 20.97
C PHE A 11 -14.34 -2.63 22.37
N LYS A 12 -15.18 -1.65 22.65
CA LYS A 12 -15.29 -1.02 23.97
C LYS A 12 -15.83 -2.00 25.02
N ASP A 13 -16.80 -2.82 24.67
CA ASP A 13 -17.36 -3.85 25.56
C ASP A 13 -16.37 -5.02 25.77
N PHE A 14 -15.60 -5.39 24.74
CA PHE A 14 -14.46 -6.33 24.84
C PHE A 14 -13.36 -5.75 25.74
N PHE A 15 -13.01 -4.48 25.55
CA PHE A 15 -12.00 -3.80 26.36
C PHE A 15 -12.46 -3.58 27.80
N ILE A 16 -13.73 -3.17 28.02
CA ILE A 16 -14.30 -2.98 29.36
C ILE A 16 -14.41 -4.32 30.09
N ARG A 17 -14.84 -5.41 29.45
CA ARG A 17 -14.91 -6.74 30.08
C ARG A 17 -13.54 -7.26 30.49
N ASN A 18 -12.48 -6.99 29.72
CA ASN A 18 -11.15 -7.48 30.01
C ASN A 18 -10.29 -6.52 30.86
N PHE A 19 -10.59 -5.21 30.86
CA PHE A 19 -9.84 -4.21 31.63
C PHE A 19 -10.41 -3.92 33.03
N VAL A 20 -11.72 -4.06 33.24
CA VAL A 20 -12.36 -3.72 34.51
C VAL A 20 -12.32 -4.88 35.53
N LEU A 21 -12.10 -6.12 35.07
CA LEU A 21 -12.06 -7.30 35.95
C LEU A 21 -10.70 -7.57 36.59
N ASN A 22 -9.64 -6.88 36.22
CA ASN A 22 -8.31 -7.01 36.83
C ASN A 22 -7.82 -5.71 37.49
N GLY A 23 -8.41 -5.38 38.62
CA GLY A 23 -7.71 -4.81 39.77
C GLY A 23 -7.27 -3.35 39.75
N ALA A 24 -7.88 -2.43 38.97
CA ALA A 24 -7.67 -1.01 39.16
C ALA A 24 -8.93 -0.33 39.76
N LYS A 25 -8.86 -0.01 41.04
CA LYS A 25 -9.88 0.81 41.73
C LYS A 25 -9.85 2.24 41.16
N ILE A 26 -10.67 2.53 40.20
CA ILE A 26 -10.85 3.91 39.70
C ILE A 26 -11.92 4.60 40.55
N ARG A 27 -11.52 5.59 41.35
CA ARG A 27 -12.40 6.45 42.16
C ARG A 27 -13.38 7.31 41.33
N SER A 28 -13.34 7.28 40.02
CA SER A 28 -14.17 8.13 39.11
C SER A 28 -15.57 7.62 38.83
N ILE A 29 -15.90 6.35 39.13
CA ILE A 29 -17.27 5.80 38.88
C ILE A 29 -18.31 6.36 39.86
N HIS A 30 -17.88 6.86 41.02
CA HIS A 30 -18.79 7.45 41.99
C HIS A 30 -19.31 8.84 41.58
N TYR A 31 -18.51 9.60 40.84
CA TYR A 31 -18.91 10.93 40.34
C TYR A 31 -19.95 10.85 39.19
N PHE A 32 -19.85 9.85 38.34
CA PHE A 32 -20.83 9.69 37.24
C PHE A 32 -22.22 9.29 37.70
N LYS A 33 -22.33 8.49 38.78
CA LYS A 33 -23.61 8.16 39.38
C LYS A 33 -24.29 9.34 40.10
N ILE A 34 -23.49 10.26 40.67
CA ILE A 34 -24.01 11.43 41.36
C ILE A 34 -24.58 12.46 40.35
N ILE A 35 -23.92 12.67 39.21
CA ILE A 35 -24.39 13.61 38.17
C ILE A 35 -25.69 13.11 37.51
N PHE A 36 -25.85 11.81 37.27
CA PHE A 36 -27.05 11.26 36.66
C PHE A 36 -28.23 11.21 37.66
N SER A 37 -27.98 11.04 38.96
CA SER A 37 -29.06 11.05 39.98
C SER A 37 -29.58 12.45 40.27
N VAL A 38 -28.79 13.49 40.07
CA VAL A 38 -29.21 14.90 40.24
C VAL A 38 -30.06 15.37 39.06
N GLN A 39 -29.81 14.93 37.82
CA GLN A 39 -30.64 15.29 36.66
C GLN A 39 -32.02 14.63 36.67
N PHE A 40 -32.21 13.45 37.28
CA PHE A 40 -33.50 12.78 37.34
C PHE A 40 -34.39 13.24 38.53
N LYS A 41 -33.78 13.83 39.58
CA LYS A 41 -34.55 14.34 40.76
C LYS A 41 -35.12 15.74 40.57
N TYR A 42 -34.68 16.48 39.53
CA TYR A 42 -35.19 17.84 39.25
C TYR A 42 -36.48 17.89 38.44
N ARG A 43 -37.05 16.75 38.06
CA ARG A 43 -38.29 16.73 37.27
C ARG A 43 -39.58 16.68 38.07
N ASN A 44 -39.53 16.46 39.39
CA ASN A 44 -40.70 16.44 40.25
C ASN A 44 -40.37 17.06 41.62
N ASN A 45 -40.31 18.38 41.73
CA ASN A 45 -40.60 19.03 43.02
C ASN A 45 -40.89 20.53 42.87
N THR A 46 -42.10 20.89 43.35
CA THR A 46 -42.77 22.18 43.31
C THR A 46 -42.26 23.22 44.33
N THR A 47 -40.99 23.18 44.75
CA THR A 47 -40.45 24.06 45.81
C THR A 47 -39.74 25.33 45.32
N LEU A 48 -39.69 25.59 44.02
CA LEU A 48 -39.07 26.83 43.48
C LEU A 48 -40.02 28.02 43.30
N LYS A 49 -41.27 27.96 43.82
CA LYS A 49 -42.29 29.00 43.62
C LYS A 49 -42.24 30.18 44.61
N PHE A 50 -41.38 30.15 45.62
CA PHE A 50 -41.37 31.16 46.67
C PHE A 50 -40.04 31.92 46.88
N MET A 51 -39.12 31.91 45.87
CA MET A 51 -37.95 32.75 46.00
C MET A 51 -38.07 34.07 45.22
N ASN A 52 -37.83 35.20 45.94
CA ASN A 52 -37.84 36.56 45.39
C ASN A 52 -36.84 36.67 44.22
N THR A 53 -37.20 37.36 43.13
CA THR A 53 -36.48 37.41 41.84
C THR A 53 -34.99 37.82 42.01
N ARG A 54 -34.66 38.64 42.97
CA ARG A 54 -33.25 39.02 43.27
C ARG A 54 -32.44 37.82 43.82
N ARG A 55 -33.01 37.00 44.70
CA ARG A 55 -32.29 35.80 45.20
C ARG A 55 -32.16 34.70 44.16
N LYS A 56 -33.08 34.57 43.20
CA LYS A 56 -32.97 33.66 42.07
C LYS A 56 -31.80 34.08 41.16
N ASN A 57 -31.64 35.37 40.92
CA ASN A 57 -30.54 35.87 40.08
C ASN A 57 -29.15 35.70 40.77
N TYR A 58 -29.07 35.88 42.08
CA TYR A 58 -27.81 35.60 42.81
C TYR A 58 -27.49 34.13 42.88
N LEU A 59 -28.46 33.24 43.00
CA LEU A 59 -28.22 31.78 42.94
C LEU A 59 -27.82 31.34 41.56
N LEU A 60 -28.43 31.90 40.50
CA LEU A 60 -28.05 31.62 39.11
C LEU A 60 -26.64 32.17 38.81
N PHE A 61 -26.33 33.32 39.31
CA PHE A 61 -24.96 33.90 39.15
C PHE A 61 -23.90 33.12 39.94
N PHE A 62 -24.27 32.60 41.12
CA PHE A 62 -23.37 31.76 41.92
C PHE A 62 -23.16 30.37 41.30
N ILE A 63 -24.17 29.79 40.69
CA ILE A 63 -24.10 28.54 39.95
C ILE A 63 -23.29 28.75 38.66
N LEU A 64 -23.50 29.86 37.90
CA LEU A 64 -22.72 30.20 36.73
C LEU A 64 -21.25 30.54 37.10
N PHE A 65 -21.00 31.16 38.25
CA PHE A 65 -19.65 31.42 38.73
C PHE A 65 -18.92 30.15 39.17
N LEU A 66 -19.61 29.20 39.80
CA LEU A 66 -19.08 27.87 40.10
C LEU A 66 -18.83 27.05 38.83
N PHE A 67 -19.71 27.15 37.81
CA PHE A 67 -19.51 26.52 36.52
C PHE A 67 -18.36 27.16 35.73
N ALA A 68 -18.21 28.50 35.76
CA ALA A 68 -17.09 29.20 35.13
C ALA A 68 -15.74 28.84 35.79
N ASN A 69 -15.71 28.69 37.13
CA ASN A 69 -14.50 28.26 37.83
C ASN A 69 -14.22 26.76 37.69
N SER A 70 -15.22 25.92 37.45
CA SER A 70 -15.00 24.51 37.15
C SER A 70 -14.55 24.28 35.70
N LEU A 71 -14.86 25.17 34.76
CA LEU A 71 -14.36 25.12 33.37
C LEU A 71 -12.91 25.59 33.28
N THR A 72 -12.45 26.49 34.19
CA THR A 72 -11.05 26.94 34.20
C THR A 72 -10.07 25.96 34.86
N THR A 73 -10.56 24.99 35.63
CA THR A 73 -9.71 23.96 36.26
C THR A 73 -9.58 22.67 35.44
N PHE A 74 -10.24 22.55 34.27
CA PHE A 74 -10.09 21.41 33.35
C PHE A 74 -9.26 21.72 32.10
N ALA A 75 -8.69 22.93 31.98
CA ALA A 75 -7.56 23.15 31.10
C ALA A 75 -6.30 22.61 31.80
N THR A 76 -6.19 21.31 31.93
CA THR A 76 -4.88 20.67 32.10
C THR A 76 -4.06 21.12 30.91
N ALA A 77 -3.10 22.03 31.16
CA ALA A 77 -2.12 22.41 30.15
C ALA A 77 -1.56 21.09 29.58
N SER A 78 -1.84 20.83 28.32
CA SER A 78 -1.28 19.67 27.65
C SER A 78 0.22 19.83 27.70
N LYS A 79 0.90 18.90 28.34
CA LYS A 79 2.33 18.91 28.50
C LYS A 79 2.95 18.63 27.14
N LYS A 80 3.64 19.59 26.55
CA LYS A 80 4.41 19.38 25.33
C LYS A 80 5.53 18.41 25.66
N ILE A 81 5.40 17.17 25.17
CA ILE A 81 6.38 16.10 25.45
C ILE A 81 7.57 16.27 24.50
N THR A 82 8.79 16.13 25.02
CA THR A 82 10.02 16.08 24.23
C THR A 82 10.08 14.76 23.45
N ASP A 83 10.83 14.67 22.36
CA ASP A 83 10.94 13.46 21.56
C ASP A 83 11.26 12.17 22.38
N PRO A 84 12.19 12.18 23.36
CA PRO A 84 12.44 11.02 24.19
C PRO A 84 11.28 10.60 25.09
N GLU A 85 10.42 11.51 25.51
CA GLU A 85 9.18 11.19 26.24
C GLU A 85 8.13 10.61 25.28
N LYS A 86 8.00 11.17 24.07
CA LYS A 86 7.14 10.64 23.00
C LYS A 86 7.50 9.21 22.65
N ASP A 87 8.78 8.91 22.46
CA ASP A 87 9.27 7.59 22.13
C ASP A 87 8.91 6.55 23.20
N LYS A 88 9.10 6.90 24.48
CA LYS A 88 8.72 6.04 25.62
C LYS A 88 7.21 5.81 25.69
N VAL A 89 6.40 6.84 25.41
CA VAL A 89 4.94 6.71 25.34
C VAL A 89 4.53 5.78 24.21
N LEU A 90 5.14 5.91 23.02
CA LEU A 90 4.86 5.04 21.88
C LEU A 90 5.16 3.58 22.21
N ILE A 91 6.33 3.28 22.79
CA ILE A 91 6.68 1.92 23.20
C ILE A 91 5.68 1.38 24.23
N TYR A 92 5.38 2.16 25.27
CA TYR A 92 4.45 1.75 26.31
C TYR A 92 3.07 1.41 25.73
N VAL A 93 2.54 2.27 24.88
CA VAL A 93 1.21 2.09 24.29
C VAL A 93 1.20 0.91 23.32
N LEU A 94 2.16 0.85 22.40
CA LEU A 94 2.25 -0.22 21.41
C LEU A 94 2.42 -1.60 22.08
N LYS A 95 3.31 -1.73 23.06
CA LYS A 95 3.47 -2.95 23.86
C LYS A 95 2.13 -3.42 24.44
N ASN A 96 1.38 -2.52 25.08
CA ASN A 96 0.09 -2.86 25.69
C ASN A 96 -0.99 -3.23 24.68
N ILE A 97 -1.05 -2.56 23.54
CA ILE A 97 -2.00 -2.89 22.46
C ILE A 97 -1.68 -4.28 21.89
N LEU A 98 -0.43 -4.53 21.58
CA LEU A 98 0.04 -5.79 20.96
C LEU A 98 -0.20 -7.00 21.86
N THR A 99 0.26 -6.95 23.09
CA THR A 99 0.15 -8.10 24.01
C THR A 99 -1.31 -8.48 24.33
N ARG A 100 -2.22 -7.50 24.27
CA ARG A 100 -3.64 -7.73 24.63
C ARG A 100 -4.56 -7.89 23.41
N GLY A 101 -4.28 -7.20 22.31
CA GLY A 101 -5.19 -7.07 21.17
C GLY A 101 -4.78 -7.85 19.93
N HIS A 102 -3.51 -8.25 19.80
CA HIS A 102 -3.06 -8.96 18.61
C HIS A 102 -3.68 -10.36 18.51
N PHE A 103 -3.95 -10.81 17.27
CA PHE A 103 -4.55 -12.14 17.02
C PHE A 103 -3.72 -13.28 17.60
N VAL A 104 -2.40 -13.22 17.47
CA VAL A 104 -1.49 -14.20 18.07
C VAL A 104 -1.04 -13.69 19.43
N GLU A 105 -1.19 -14.52 20.46
CA GLU A 105 -0.56 -14.28 21.74
C GLU A 105 0.94 -14.56 21.60
N LYS A 106 1.74 -13.56 21.89
CA LYS A 106 3.18 -13.67 21.82
C LYS A 106 3.80 -13.14 23.11
N GLU A 107 4.60 -13.97 23.74
CA GLU A 107 5.38 -13.58 24.90
C GLU A 107 6.56 -12.70 24.48
N LEU A 108 6.81 -11.66 25.25
CA LEU A 108 8.04 -10.87 25.16
C LEU A 108 9.13 -11.62 25.94
N ASN A 109 9.98 -12.34 25.22
CA ASN A 109 11.04 -13.19 25.71
C ASN A 109 12.29 -13.08 24.82
N ASP A 110 13.34 -13.85 25.14
CA ASP A 110 14.61 -13.86 24.41
C ASP A 110 14.45 -14.12 22.88
N ALA A 111 13.55 -15.04 22.49
CA ALA A 111 13.30 -15.33 21.08
C ALA A 111 12.64 -14.14 20.37
N PHE A 112 11.77 -13.42 21.07
CA PHE A 112 11.21 -12.16 20.58
C PHE A 112 12.29 -11.09 20.44
N SER A 113 13.15 -10.95 21.46
CA SER A 113 14.28 -10.01 21.46
C SER A 113 15.23 -10.27 20.29
N GLU A 114 15.61 -11.52 20.05
CA GLU A 114 16.47 -11.91 18.94
C GLU A 114 15.87 -11.52 17.58
N LYS A 115 14.56 -11.74 17.40
CA LYS A 115 13.86 -11.35 16.16
C LYS A 115 13.88 -9.84 15.97
N VAL A 116 13.54 -9.05 16.99
CA VAL A 116 13.57 -7.57 16.91
C VAL A 116 14.98 -7.08 16.64
N TYR A 117 15.99 -7.66 17.29
CA TYR A 117 17.40 -7.34 17.06
C TYR A 117 17.79 -7.50 15.60
N GLN A 118 17.47 -8.65 15.00
CA GLN A 118 17.79 -8.93 13.61
C GLN A 118 17.05 -8.00 12.64
N GLU A 119 15.74 -7.83 12.85
CA GLU A 119 14.89 -6.99 12.00
C GLU A 119 15.32 -5.51 12.05
N PHE A 120 15.70 -4.99 13.22
CA PHE A 120 16.13 -3.60 13.35
C PHE A 120 17.47 -3.35 12.66
N ILE A 121 18.46 -4.22 12.85
CA ILE A 121 19.76 -4.08 12.17
C ILE A 121 19.61 -4.19 10.67
N ASN A 122 18.85 -5.15 10.16
CA ASN A 122 18.58 -5.33 8.75
C ASN A 122 17.73 -4.17 8.18
N GLY A 123 16.82 -3.61 8.97
CA GLY A 123 16.01 -2.44 8.59
C GLY A 123 16.84 -1.17 8.40
N LEU A 124 17.89 -0.98 9.21
CA LEU A 124 18.81 0.16 9.07
C LEU A 124 19.86 -0.07 7.96
N ASP A 125 20.37 -1.29 7.83
CA ASP A 125 21.44 -1.61 6.87
C ASP A 125 21.13 -2.86 6.02
N PRO A 126 20.08 -2.82 5.19
CA PRO A 126 19.67 -3.97 4.39
C PRO A 126 20.73 -4.38 3.34
N ASN A 127 21.58 -3.45 2.94
CA ASN A 127 22.61 -3.66 1.93
C ASN A 127 24.01 -3.86 2.54
N LYS A 128 24.12 -3.99 3.86
CA LYS A 128 25.36 -4.21 4.62
C LYS A 128 26.49 -3.23 4.26
N ARG A 129 26.11 -1.95 4.15
CA ARG A 129 26.98 -0.84 3.75
C ARG A 129 27.56 -0.02 4.90
N TYR A 130 27.04 -0.20 6.11
CA TYR A 130 27.37 0.66 7.24
C TYR A 130 27.95 -0.11 8.41
N PHE A 131 27.30 -1.19 8.85
CA PHE A 131 27.78 -1.96 10.00
C PHE A 131 28.87 -2.96 9.63
N THR A 132 29.72 -3.24 10.62
CA THR A 132 30.73 -4.28 10.58
C THR A 132 30.43 -5.36 11.60
N GLN A 133 31.12 -6.52 11.51
CA GLN A 133 31.02 -7.57 12.53
C GLN A 133 31.48 -7.08 13.90
N GLU A 134 32.42 -6.12 13.97
CA GLU A 134 32.83 -5.46 15.21
C GLU A 134 31.67 -4.69 15.84
N ASP A 135 30.90 -3.94 15.06
CA ASP A 135 29.69 -3.25 15.53
C ASP A 135 28.64 -4.25 16.04
N LEU A 136 28.40 -5.32 15.26
CA LEU A 136 27.45 -6.38 15.67
C LEU A 136 27.85 -7.10 16.95
N LYS A 137 29.16 -7.31 17.17
CA LYS A 137 29.69 -7.87 18.42
C LYS A 137 29.35 -6.98 19.62
N GLU A 138 29.48 -5.66 19.47
CA GLU A 138 29.08 -4.72 20.52
C GLU A 138 27.56 -4.73 20.74
N PHE A 139 26.77 -4.76 19.67
CA PHE A 139 25.31 -4.80 19.79
C PHE A 139 24.79 -6.09 20.40
N SER A 140 25.51 -7.21 20.22
CA SER A 140 25.05 -8.54 20.61
C SER A 140 24.78 -8.72 22.11
N GLN A 141 25.32 -7.85 22.98
CA GLN A 141 25.02 -7.83 24.40
C GLN A 141 23.54 -7.57 24.70
N TYR A 142 22.82 -6.91 23.76
CA TYR A 142 21.39 -6.60 23.89
C TYR A 142 20.48 -7.58 23.13
N LYS A 143 21.06 -8.59 22.48
CA LYS A 143 20.32 -9.50 21.60
C LYS A 143 19.14 -10.19 22.30
N TYR A 144 19.26 -10.47 23.57
CA TYR A 144 18.26 -11.14 24.42
C TYR A 144 17.67 -10.23 25.51
N GLU A 145 17.91 -8.91 25.44
CA GLU A 145 17.49 -7.95 26.46
C GLU A 145 16.42 -6.97 25.96
N ILE A 146 16.04 -7.03 24.68
CA ILE A 146 15.11 -6.05 24.12
C ILE A 146 13.71 -6.19 24.73
N ASP A 147 13.26 -7.38 25.02
CA ASP A 147 11.99 -7.61 25.72
C ASP A 147 11.98 -7.01 27.13
N ASN A 148 13.10 -7.08 27.87
CA ASN A 148 13.27 -6.46 29.16
C ASN A 148 13.26 -4.93 29.04
N GLN A 149 14.00 -4.38 28.06
CA GLN A 149 14.00 -2.94 27.78
C GLN A 149 12.60 -2.44 27.40
N LEU A 150 11.85 -3.20 26.61
CA LEU A 150 10.46 -2.85 26.29
C LEU A 150 9.55 -2.90 27.52
N LYS A 151 9.74 -3.85 28.45
CA LYS A 151 8.99 -3.92 29.71
C LYS A 151 9.24 -2.68 30.57
N ASP A 152 10.46 -2.17 30.59
CA ASP A 152 10.91 -1.03 31.41
C ASP A 152 10.80 0.31 30.68
N ASN A 153 10.35 0.32 29.40
CA ASN A 153 10.35 1.48 28.49
C ASN A 153 11.76 2.09 28.32
N ASP A 154 12.79 1.24 28.29
CA ASP A 154 14.17 1.60 28.05
C ASP A 154 14.51 1.55 26.55
N LEU A 155 15.34 2.48 26.08
CA LEU A 155 15.75 2.67 24.68
C LEU A 155 17.25 2.51 24.48
N THR A 156 17.94 1.88 25.42
CA THR A 156 19.42 1.78 25.41
C THR A 156 19.91 1.11 24.12
N PHE A 157 19.32 -0.02 23.73
CA PHE A 157 19.66 -0.69 22.46
C PHE A 157 19.41 0.18 21.24
N TYR A 158 18.21 0.78 21.14
CA TYR A 158 17.88 1.69 20.05
C TYR A 158 18.90 2.83 19.93
N ASN A 159 19.17 3.52 21.02
CA ASN A 159 20.09 4.66 21.04
C ASN A 159 21.52 4.29 20.63
N LEU A 160 22.00 3.13 21.08
CA LEU A 160 23.34 2.63 20.71
C LEU A 160 23.42 2.37 19.20
N VAL A 161 22.50 1.59 18.66
CA VAL A 161 22.52 1.17 17.25
C VAL A 161 22.26 2.36 16.32
N TYR A 162 21.28 3.20 16.65
CA TYR A 162 20.96 4.40 15.89
C TYR A 162 22.12 5.42 15.87
N GLY A 163 22.72 5.69 17.03
CA GLY A 163 23.88 6.58 17.10
C GLY A 163 25.07 6.06 16.29
N ARG A 164 25.33 4.75 16.33
CA ARG A 164 26.35 4.10 15.51
C ARG A 164 26.02 4.22 14.01
N PHE A 165 24.79 3.95 13.65
CA PHE A 165 24.32 4.06 12.25
C PHE A 165 24.54 5.46 11.68
N LEU A 166 24.12 6.52 12.37
CA LEU A 166 24.34 7.91 11.93
C LEU A 166 25.82 8.23 11.73
N SER A 167 26.67 7.77 12.65
CA SER A 167 28.13 7.94 12.51
C SER A 167 28.67 7.23 11.27
N LYS A 168 28.24 6.00 11.01
CA LYS A 168 28.66 5.21 9.83
C LYS A 168 28.14 5.80 8.52
N VAL A 169 26.90 6.29 8.48
CA VAL A 169 26.34 7.02 7.32
C VAL A 169 27.21 8.23 6.99
N LYS A 170 27.56 9.05 7.99
CA LYS A 170 28.44 10.20 7.80
C LYS A 170 29.83 9.80 7.24
N ASN A 171 30.41 8.71 7.76
CA ASN A 171 31.72 8.22 7.28
C ASN A 171 31.63 7.70 5.85
N ALA A 172 30.55 7.01 5.48
CA ALA A 172 30.37 6.43 4.16
C ALA A 172 30.35 7.48 3.04
N LYS A 173 29.90 8.72 3.35
CA LYS A 173 30.00 9.86 2.41
C LYS A 173 31.44 10.10 1.98
N SER A 174 32.37 10.11 2.92
CA SER A 174 33.79 10.30 2.62
C SER A 174 34.38 9.14 1.80
N TYR A 175 33.85 7.92 1.95
CA TYR A 175 34.33 6.74 1.21
C TYR A 175 34.01 6.87 -0.28
N TYR A 176 32.74 7.05 -0.64
CA TYR A 176 32.39 7.13 -2.07
C TYR A 176 32.98 8.38 -2.76
N GLU A 177 33.03 9.51 -2.06
CA GLU A 177 33.65 10.73 -2.59
C GLU A 177 35.17 10.52 -2.90
N ALA A 178 35.88 9.82 -2.02
CA ALA A 178 37.29 9.50 -2.26
C ALA A 178 37.48 8.48 -3.39
N LEU A 179 36.67 7.42 -3.40
CA LEU A 179 36.73 6.32 -4.37
C LEU A 179 36.44 6.76 -5.81
N LEU A 180 35.51 7.72 -5.98
CA LEU A 180 35.08 8.20 -7.30
C LEU A 180 35.98 9.32 -7.86
N LYS A 181 37.00 9.78 -7.15
CA LYS A 181 37.97 10.80 -7.65
C LYS A 181 38.90 10.28 -8.76
N ALA A 182 39.19 9.00 -8.73
CA ALA A 182 40.16 8.39 -9.68
C ALA A 182 39.49 7.18 -10.39
N PRO A 183 39.97 6.84 -11.63
CA PRO A 183 39.43 5.68 -12.33
C PRO A 183 39.78 4.38 -11.61
N PHE A 184 38.89 3.40 -11.72
CA PHE A 184 39.10 2.08 -11.15
C PHE A 184 40.02 1.21 -12.04
N ASN A 185 40.62 0.17 -11.45
CA ASN A 185 41.33 -0.84 -12.21
C ASN A 185 40.37 -1.89 -12.76
N TYR A 186 39.98 -1.72 -14.01
CA TYR A 186 39.02 -2.61 -14.69
C TYR A 186 39.64 -3.88 -15.28
N LYS A 187 40.96 -4.06 -15.16
CA LYS A 187 41.67 -5.28 -15.57
C LYS A 187 41.81 -6.29 -14.43
N LYS A 188 41.50 -5.87 -13.17
CA LYS A 188 41.61 -6.72 -12.00
C LYS A 188 40.49 -7.76 -12.03
N GLU A 189 40.88 -9.03 -11.85
CA GLU A 189 39.96 -10.15 -11.67
C GLU A 189 39.37 -10.10 -10.26
N GLU A 190 38.15 -9.66 -10.15
CA GLU A 190 37.39 -9.57 -8.90
C GLU A 190 35.91 -9.57 -9.18
N THR A 191 35.12 -10.03 -8.20
CA THR A 191 33.67 -10.10 -8.26
C THR A 191 33.02 -9.40 -7.08
N ILE A 192 31.75 -9.10 -7.21
CA ILE A 192 30.88 -8.66 -6.11
C ILE A 192 29.58 -9.47 -6.13
N ASN A 193 29.17 -9.95 -4.98
CA ASN A 193 27.87 -10.58 -4.79
C ASN A 193 26.87 -9.52 -4.26
N MET A 194 25.72 -9.38 -4.92
CA MET A 194 24.64 -8.44 -4.56
C MET A 194 23.47 -9.12 -3.86
N ASP A 195 23.56 -10.41 -3.54
CA ASP A 195 22.60 -11.11 -2.68
C ASP A 195 22.88 -10.79 -1.21
N PHE A 196 22.31 -9.70 -0.75
CA PHE A 196 22.55 -9.19 0.62
C PHE A 196 21.99 -10.10 1.72
N GLU A 197 21.15 -11.05 1.41
CA GLU A 197 20.72 -12.06 2.38
C GLU A 197 21.86 -13.04 2.68
N LYS A 198 22.64 -13.40 1.68
CA LYS A 198 23.75 -14.38 1.77
C LYS A 198 25.11 -13.75 2.08
N VAL A 199 25.32 -12.48 1.70
CA VAL A 199 26.59 -11.79 1.96
C VAL A 199 26.72 -11.48 3.46
N PRO A 200 27.83 -11.83 4.16
CA PRO A 200 28.03 -11.43 5.55
C PRO A 200 28.33 -9.92 5.67
N PHE A 201 28.16 -9.37 6.87
CA PHE A 201 28.70 -8.04 7.17
C PHE A 201 30.23 -8.07 7.11
N ALA A 202 30.82 -6.97 6.63
CA ALA A 202 32.27 -6.79 6.60
C ALA A 202 32.88 -7.01 7.98
N VAL A 203 34.05 -7.67 8.06
CA VAL A 203 34.70 -7.96 9.34
C VAL A 203 35.07 -6.66 10.08
N ASN A 204 35.62 -5.68 9.33
CA ASN A 204 36.09 -4.40 9.85
C ASN A 204 35.93 -3.28 8.80
N ASN A 205 36.31 -2.05 9.18
CA ASN A 205 36.21 -0.90 8.29
C ASN A 205 37.01 -1.01 6.99
N ASN A 206 38.16 -1.71 6.98
CA ASN A 206 38.95 -1.86 5.76
C ASN A 206 38.20 -2.72 4.73
N GLU A 207 37.62 -3.82 5.16
CA GLU A 207 36.79 -4.66 4.30
C GLU A 207 35.53 -3.93 3.87
N LEU A 208 34.92 -3.13 4.75
CA LEU A 208 33.77 -2.29 4.42
C LEU A 208 34.12 -1.27 3.31
N ILE A 209 35.28 -0.62 3.39
CA ILE A 209 35.73 0.32 2.36
C ILE A 209 36.02 -0.41 1.03
N ASP A 210 36.57 -1.64 1.06
CA ASP A 210 36.77 -2.43 -0.17
C ASP A 210 35.41 -2.85 -0.76
N TYR A 211 34.42 -3.16 0.08
CA TYR A 211 33.06 -3.42 -0.37
C TYR A 211 32.43 -2.20 -1.05
N TRP A 212 32.59 -0.99 -0.47
CA TRP A 212 32.19 0.27 -1.09
C TRP A 212 32.91 0.49 -2.44
N ARG A 213 34.20 0.21 -2.50
CA ARG A 213 34.99 0.31 -3.75
C ARG A 213 34.40 -0.60 -4.83
N LYS A 214 34.10 -1.85 -4.50
CA LYS A 214 33.51 -2.81 -5.44
C LYS A 214 32.13 -2.37 -5.92
N GLN A 215 31.29 -1.86 -5.03
CA GLN A 215 29.97 -1.34 -5.39
C GLN A 215 30.08 -0.12 -6.32
N MET A 216 30.93 0.85 -6.00
CA MET A 216 31.11 2.03 -6.85
C MET A 216 31.65 1.62 -8.21
N LYS A 217 32.58 0.67 -8.25
CA LYS A 217 33.13 0.13 -9.51
C LYS A 217 32.01 -0.55 -10.34
N LEU A 218 31.14 -1.35 -9.74
CA LEU A 218 30.00 -1.96 -10.44
C LEU A 218 29.06 -0.89 -11.00
N ASN A 219 28.72 0.12 -10.19
CA ASN A 219 27.85 1.21 -10.63
C ASN A 219 28.42 1.96 -11.83
N VAL A 220 29.72 2.25 -11.82
CA VAL A 220 30.39 2.91 -12.94
C VAL A 220 30.41 2.01 -14.17
N LEU A 221 30.73 0.71 -14.02
CA LEU A 221 30.72 -0.25 -15.14
C LEU A 221 29.34 -0.32 -15.78
N SER A 222 28.26 -0.38 -14.98
CA SER A 222 26.88 -0.40 -15.49
C SER A 222 26.54 0.86 -16.30
N ARG A 223 27.02 2.04 -15.86
CA ARG A 223 26.80 3.29 -16.58
C ARG A 223 27.64 3.38 -17.88
N VAL A 224 28.87 2.90 -17.85
CA VAL A 224 29.71 2.82 -19.06
C VAL A 224 29.03 1.94 -20.10
N GLN A 225 28.58 0.75 -19.73
CA GLN A 225 27.83 -0.16 -20.62
C GLN A 225 26.59 0.50 -21.21
N GLU A 226 25.76 1.13 -20.39
CA GLU A 226 24.56 1.84 -20.86
C GLU A 226 24.90 2.91 -21.91
N GLN A 227 25.98 3.68 -21.68
CA GLN A 227 26.43 4.69 -22.61
C GLN A 227 26.98 4.07 -23.90
N GLU A 228 27.73 2.94 -23.83
CA GLU A 228 28.21 2.20 -25.00
C GLU A 228 27.04 1.67 -25.83
N ASP A 229 26.00 1.11 -25.20
CA ASP A 229 24.84 0.59 -25.91
C ASP A 229 24.04 1.72 -26.59
N LEU A 230 23.91 2.88 -25.93
CA LEU A 230 23.34 4.08 -26.55
C LEU A 230 24.15 4.57 -27.75
N GLN A 231 25.51 4.48 -27.71
CA GLN A 231 26.35 4.82 -28.86
C GLN A 231 26.20 3.82 -30.00
N LYS A 232 26.12 2.51 -29.71
CA LYS A 232 25.86 1.46 -30.71
C LYS A 232 24.52 1.72 -31.42
N ASP A 233 23.48 2.11 -30.70
CA ASP A 233 22.15 2.41 -31.28
C ASP A 233 22.12 3.70 -32.10
N LYS A 234 22.91 4.71 -31.69
CA LYS A 234 23.09 5.93 -32.51
C LYS A 234 23.88 5.63 -33.81
N LEU A 235 24.92 4.81 -33.74
CA LEU A 235 25.66 4.38 -34.92
C LEU A 235 24.83 3.60 -35.94
N LYS A 236 23.89 2.77 -35.47
CA LYS A 236 22.91 2.08 -36.35
C LYS A 236 22.02 3.06 -37.11
N LYS A 237 21.70 4.21 -36.51
CA LYS A 237 20.80 5.25 -37.08
C LYS A 237 21.60 6.26 -37.93
N ASP A 238 22.82 6.59 -37.51
CA ASP A 238 23.70 7.53 -38.15
C ASP A 238 25.16 6.97 -38.18
N PRO A 239 25.61 6.39 -39.30
CA PRO A 239 26.97 5.85 -39.44
C PRO A 239 28.08 6.88 -39.27
N THR A 240 27.78 8.16 -39.31
CA THR A 240 28.75 9.25 -39.14
C THR A 240 28.94 9.66 -37.67
N PHE A 241 28.14 9.11 -36.77
CA PHE A 241 28.20 9.39 -35.33
C PHE A 241 29.60 9.06 -34.76
N LYS A 242 30.20 10.03 -34.08
CA LYS A 242 31.54 9.85 -33.45
C LYS A 242 31.37 9.28 -32.04
N THR A 243 31.83 8.06 -31.83
CA THR A 243 31.84 7.42 -30.51
C THR A 243 32.90 8.01 -29.59
N LYS A 244 32.57 8.08 -28.31
CA LYS A 244 33.52 8.40 -27.23
C LYS A 244 34.32 7.15 -26.87
N LYS A 245 35.58 7.35 -26.49
CA LYS A 245 36.45 6.27 -25.99
C LYS A 245 36.06 5.88 -24.56
N PHE A 246 36.40 4.66 -24.16
CA PHE A 246 36.17 4.13 -22.81
C PHE A 246 36.59 5.10 -21.69
N ALA A 247 37.78 5.70 -21.77
CA ALA A 247 38.27 6.62 -20.74
C ALA A 247 37.36 7.86 -20.55
N THR A 248 36.76 8.36 -21.64
CA THR A 248 35.81 9.48 -21.56
C THR A 248 34.45 9.02 -20.94
N LEU A 249 33.96 7.88 -21.39
CA LEU A 249 32.72 7.29 -20.84
C LEU A 249 32.88 6.98 -19.36
N GLU A 250 34.01 6.43 -18.95
CA GLU A 250 34.34 6.12 -17.56
C GLU A 250 34.36 7.36 -16.68
N THR A 251 34.95 8.45 -17.16
CA THR A 251 34.96 9.73 -16.41
C THR A 251 33.53 10.27 -16.24
N GLU A 252 32.74 10.34 -17.31
CA GLU A 252 31.35 10.78 -17.28
C GLU A 252 30.50 9.88 -16.36
N ALA A 253 30.70 8.56 -16.42
CA ALA A 253 29.99 7.61 -15.57
C ALA A 253 30.35 7.79 -14.08
N ARG A 254 31.63 8.04 -13.73
CA ARG A 254 32.03 8.34 -12.34
C ARG A 254 31.39 9.63 -11.82
N GLU A 255 31.34 10.68 -12.64
CA GLU A 255 30.70 11.95 -12.29
C GLU A 255 29.18 11.76 -12.07
N GLU A 256 28.53 10.98 -12.92
CA GLU A 256 27.12 10.64 -12.78
C GLU A 256 26.86 9.81 -11.53
N VAL A 257 27.68 8.79 -11.25
CA VAL A 257 27.56 7.97 -10.02
C VAL A 257 27.80 8.84 -8.78
N LEU A 258 28.78 9.75 -8.79
CA LEU A 258 29.01 10.68 -7.68
C LEU A 258 27.80 11.58 -7.44
N LYS A 259 27.21 12.13 -8.49
CA LYS A 259 25.99 12.93 -8.39
C LYS A 259 24.84 12.13 -7.80
N ASN A 260 24.59 10.91 -8.29
CA ASN A 260 23.53 10.05 -7.80
C ASN A 260 23.73 9.68 -6.32
N MET A 261 24.98 9.45 -5.90
CA MET A 261 25.30 9.20 -4.49
C MET A 261 25.06 10.44 -3.63
N ASN A 262 25.46 11.61 -4.07
CA ASN A 262 25.19 12.86 -3.36
C ASN A 262 23.68 13.11 -3.21
N ASP A 263 22.91 12.89 -4.27
CA ASP A 263 21.44 13.02 -4.24
C ASP A 263 20.78 11.98 -3.27
N LEU A 264 21.35 10.77 -3.18
CA LEU A 264 20.92 9.78 -2.20
C LEU A 264 21.21 10.24 -0.76
N TYR A 265 22.41 10.75 -0.51
CA TYR A 265 22.82 11.19 0.82
C TYR A 265 22.06 12.45 1.28
N LEU A 266 21.75 13.37 0.37
CA LEU A 266 20.83 14.48 0.69
C LEU A 266 19.48 13.98 1.19
N ARG A 267 18.91 12.94 0.55
CA ARG A 267 17.64 12.33 1.03
C ARG A 267 17.79 11.64 2.37
N ILE A 268 18.92 11.01 2.68
CA ILE A 268 19.18 10.40 3.99
C ILE A 268 19.32 11.48 5.07
N GLU A 269 20.00 12.59 4.76
CA GLU A 269 20.16 13.73 5.66
C GLU A 269 18.84 14.45 5.95
N GLU A 270 17.83 14.32 5.06
CA GLU A 270 16.48 14.86 5.26
C GLU A 270 15.61 14.00 6.21
N LEU A 271 16.01 12.76 6.52
CA LEU A 271 15.27 11.91 7.44
C LEU A 271 15.42 12.39 8.88
N GLU A 272 14.30 12.47 9.58
CA GLU A 272 14.20 12.94 10.95
C GLU A 272 14.28 11.77 11.96
N HIS A 273 14.42 12.08 13.23
CA HIS A 273 14.40 11.08 14.30
C HIS A 273 13.15 10.19 14.25
N GLU A 274 11.97 10.76 13.98
CA GLU A 274 10.71 10.00 13.87
C GLU A 274 10.74 8.94 12.78
N ASP A 275 11.40 9.21 11.64
CA ASP A 275 11.54 8.26 10.55
C ASP A 275 12.37 7.03 10.97
N TRP A 276 13.49 7.27 11.66
CA TRP A 276 14.37 6.22 12.18
C TRP A 276 13.78 5.46 13.36
N PHE A 277 13.10 6.17 14.27
CA PHE A 277 12.42 5.53 15.39
C PHE A 277 11.24 4.66 14.90
N SER A 278 10.55 5.08 13.86
CA SER A 278 9.53 4.26 13.20
C SER A 278 10.09 2.93 12.67
N THR A 279 11.35 2.91 12.21
CA THR A 279 12.03 1.67 11.80
C THR A 279 12.19 0.72 12.99
N TYR A 280 12.60 1.23 14.15
CA TYR A 280 12.69 0.42 15.37
C TYR A 280 11.32 -0.08 15.85
N LEU A 281 10.33 0.82 15.91
CA LEU A 281 8.96 0.43 16.27
C LEU A 281 8.41 -0.65 15.32
N ASN A 282 8.69 -0.54 14.02
CA ASN A 282 8.27 -1.53 13.05
C ASN A 282 9.01 -2.87 13.20
N SER A 283 10.25 -2.88 13.68
CA SER A 283 10.94 -4.13 14.06
C SER A 283 10.25 -4.80 15.25
N VAL A 284 9.78 -4.01 16.23
CA VAL A 284 9.05 -4.51 17.40
C VAL A 284 7.68 -5.05 17.02
N VAL A 285 6.87 -4.26 16.32
CA VAL A 285 5.49 -4.66 15.98
C VAL A 285 5.47 -5.77 14.92
N GLY A 286 6.37 -5.72 13.93
CA GLY A 286 6.56 -6.74 12.89
C GLY A 286 7.08 -8.07 13.43
N ALA A 287 7.66 -8.09 14.65
CA ALA A 287 8.01 -9.33 15.31
C ALA A 287 6.78 -10.20 15.65
N PHE A 288 5.58 -9.62 15.75
CA PHE A 288 4.32 -10.34 15.96
C PHE A 288 3.85 -11.04 14.68
N ASP A 289 3.71 -10.31 13.59
CA ASP A 289 3.43 -10.82 12.24
C ASP A 289 3.83 -9.77 11.18
N PRO A 290 4.02 -10.15 9.91
CA PRO A 290 4.51 -9.25 8.87
C PRO A 290 3.53 -8.16 8.43
N HIS A 291 2.27 -8.21 8.86
CA HIS A 291 1.23 -7.23 8.51
C HIS A 291 0.93 -6.23 9.61
N THR A 292 1.43 -6.48 10.80
CA THR A 292 1.32 -5.53 11.92
C THR A 292 2.38 -4.45 11.78
N THR A 293 1.94 -3.20 11.65
CA THR A 293 2.81 -2.06 11.34
C THR A 293 2.43 -0.84 12.16
N TYR A 294 3.41 -0.14 12.70
CA TYR A 294 3.24 1.23 13.18
C TYR A 294 3.27 2.19 11.98
N MET A 295 2.31 3.08 11.92
CA MET A 295 2.20 4.15 10.94
C MET A 295 2.37 5.49 11.65
N ALA A 296 3.50 6.15 11.44
CA ALA A 296 3.66 7.55 11.83
C ALA A 296 2.56 8.41 11.18
N PRO A 297 2.24 9.60 11.73
CA PRO A 297 1.11 10.41 11.27
C PRO A 297 1.05 10.60 9.76
N ARG A 298 2.18 10.89 9.11
CA ARG A 298 2.29 11.04 7.64
C ARG A 298 1.97 9.75 6.88
N ILE A 299 2.40 8.61 7.42
CA ILE A 299 2.16 7.31 6.78
C ILE A 299 0.69 6.92 6.93
N LYS A 300 0.10 7.22 8.09
CA LYS A 300 -1.33 7.01 8.34
C LYS A 300 -2.20 7.86 7.40
N GLU A 301 -1.85 9.15 7.19
CA GLU A 301 -2.53 10.03 6.25
C GLU A 301 -2.48 9.47 4.80
N ARG A 302 -1.30 9.01 4.34
CA ARG A 302 -1.16 8.38 3.02
C ARG A 302 -2.01 7.11 2.91
N PHE A 303 -2.02 6.28 3.96
CA PHE A 303 -2.84 5.08 4.00
C PHE A 303 -4.34 5.41 3.85
N ASP A 304 -4.85 6.44 4.52
CA ASP A 304 -6.24 6.86 4.42
C ASP A 304 -6.57 7.38 3.01
N GLN A 305 -5.66 8.14 2.40
CA GLN A 305 -5.80 8.60 1.02
C GLN A 305 -5.81 7.43 0.02
N ASP A 306 -4.92 6.47 0.20
CA ASP A 306 -4.86 5.26 -0.63
C ASP A 306 -6.13 4.42 -0.49
N MET A 307 -6.68 4.32 0.71
CA MET A 307 -7.90 3.55 0.97
C MET A 307 -9.16 4.21 0.44
N SER A 308 -9.24 5.53 0.47
CA SER A 308 -10.41 6.29 0.01
C SER A 308 -10.34 6.71 -1.45
N GLY A 309 -9.15 6.76 -2.04
CA GLY A 309 -8.91 7.43 -3.33
C GLY A 309 -9.15 8.94 -3.30
N LYS A 310 -9.32 9.51 -2.08
CA LYS A 310 -9.66 10.92 -1.84
C LYS A 310 -8.44 11.70 -1.36
N LEU A 311 -8.14 12.79 -2.02
CA LEU A 311 -7.13 13.75 -1.61
C LEU A 311 -7.77 15.14 -1.55
N GLU A 312 -7.56 15.90 -0.48
CA GLU A 312 -7.93 17.31 -0.42
C GLU A 312 -6.71 18.19 -0.71
N GLY A 313 -6.82 19.08 -1.70
CA GLY A 313 -5.70 19.93 -2.10
C GLY A 313 -5.86 20.55 -3.47
N ILE A 314 -4.75 20.81 -4.15
CA ILE A 314 -4.74 21.45 -5.47
C ILE A 314 -4.85 20.47 -6.66
N GLY A 315 -4.65 19.18 -6.45
CA GLY A 315 -4.67 18.20 -7.55
C GLY A 315 -3.44 18.28 -8.46
N ALA A 316 -2.24 18.40 -7.88
CA ALA A 316 -0.97 18.32 -8.57
C ALA A 316 -0.08 17.24 -7.96
N ARG A 317 0.61 16.46 -8.80
CA ARG A 317 1.69 15.58 -8.38
C ARG A 317 2.98 16.37 -8.36
N LEU A 318 3.71 16.31 -7.25
CA LEU A 318 4.91 17.07 -7.02
C LEU A 318 6.11 16.15 -6.83
N PHE A 319 7.29 16.62 -7.24
CA PHE A 319 8.54 15.91 -6.98
C PHE A 319 9.64 16.90 -6.65
N LYS A 320 10.68 16.44 -5.97
CA LYS A 320 11.85 17.25 -5.64
C LYS A 320 12.93 17.09 -6.70
N LYS A 321 13.44 18.21 -7.24
CA LYS A 321 14.56 18.27 -8.17
C LYS A 321 15.63 19.20 -7.62
N GLY A 322 16.71 18.60 -7.11
CA GLY A 322 17.69 19.35 -6.32
C GLY A 322 17.01 19.94 -5.08
N ILE A 323 17.05 21.26 -4.93
CA ILE A 323 16.43 21.99 -3.83
C ILE A 323 14.99 22.47 -4.13
N TYR A 324 14.50 22.26 -5.37
CA TYR A 324 13.22 22.82 -5.82
C TYR A 324 12.10 21.77 -5.80
N THR A 325 10.89 22.23 -5.51
CA THR A 325 9.64 21.45 -5.68
C THR A 325 9.04 21.76 -7.05
N GLU A 326 8.98 20.76 -7.94
CA GLU A 326 8.45 20.89 -9.29
C GLU A 326 7.14 20.12 -9.45
N VAL A 327 6.25 20.62 -10.33
CA VAL A 327 5.01 19.95 -10.74
C VAL A 327 5.35 18.89 -11.79
N SER A 328 5.09 17.60 -11.49
CA SER A 328 5.26 16.54 -12.49
C SER A 328 4.04 16.36 -13.38
N GLU A 329 2.85 16.50 -12.81
CA GLU A 329 1.58 16.21 -13.46
C GLU A 329 0.44 16.92 -12.74
N LEU A 330 -0.60 17.33 -13.47
CA LEU A 330 -1.88 17.77 -12.90
C LEU A 330 -2.90 16.64 -12.93
N VAL A 331 -3.64 16.46 -11.85
CA VAL A 331 -4.75 15.51 -11.81
C VAL A 331 -5.92 16.09 -12.60
N SER A 332 -6.35 15.38 -13.62
CA SER A 332 -7.48 15.78 -14.46
C SER A 332 -8.74 16.05 -13.62
N GLY A 333 -9.42 17.16 -13.93
CA GLY A 333 -10.60 17.61 -13.17
C GLY A 333 -10.30 18.14 -11.77
N GLY A 334 -9.04 18.15 -11.31
CA GLY A 334 -8.62 18.73 -10.04
C GLY A 334 -8.61 20.27 -10.04
N PRO A 335 -8.47 20.90 -8.86
CA PRO A 335 -8.49 22.36 -8.74
C PRO A 335 -7.46 23.09 -9.60
N ALA A 336 -6.19 22.68 -9.58
CA ALA A 336 -5.14 23.29 -10.40
C ALA A 336 -5.38 23.12 -11.90
N TRP A 337 -5.88 21.94 -12.31
CA TRP A 337 -6.26 21.68 -13.69
C TRP A 337 -7.42 22.59 -14.16
N LYS A 338 -8.45 22.78 -13.32
CA LYS A 338 -9.59 23.67 -13.63
C LYS A 338 -9.20 25.14 -13.64
N GLN A 339 -8.28 25.54 -12.78
CA GLN A 339 -7.77 26.90 -12.69
C GLN A 339 -6.94 27.28 -13.91
N GLY A 340 -6.14 26.33 -14.47
CA GLY A 340 -5.56 26.40 -15.81
C GLY A 340 -4.24 27.20 -15.95
N GLU A 341 -3.67 27.79 -14.88
CA GLU A 341 -2.41 28.53 -14.96
C GLU A 341 -1.19 27.73 -14.49
N LEU A 342 -1.40 26.74 -13.60
CA LEU A 342 -0.33 25.81 -13.17
C LEU A 342 -0.12 24.74 -14.22
N GLU A 343 1.13 24.41 -14.55
CA GLU A 343 1.49 23.45 -15.59
C GLU A 343 2.55 22.46 -15.15
N ALA A 344 2.62 21.32 -15.82
CA ALA A 344 3.67 20.33 -15.59
C ALA A 344 5.07 20.89 -15.94
N GLY A 345 5.99 20.79 -15.00
CA GLY A 345 7.36 21.32 -15.08
C GLY A 345 7.53 22.70 -14.46
N ASP A 346 6.47 23.33 -13.97
CA ASP A 346 6.55 24.55 -13.19
C ASP A 346 7.22 24.29 -11.83
N THR A 347 7.98 25.29 -11.33
CA THR A 347 8.69 25.23 -10.05
C THR A 347 7.96 26.07 -9.02
N ILE A 348 7.58 25.51 -7.89
CA ILE A 348 6.96 26.22 -6.78
C ILE A 348 8.08 26.76 -5.88
N LEU A 349 8.10 28.08 -5.66
CA LEU A 349 9.10 28.76 -4.85
C LEU A 349 8.57 29.05 -3.46
N GLU A 350 7.32 29.56 -3.37
CA GLU A 350 6.71 29.96 -2.11
C GLU A 350 5.24 29.53 -2.05
N VAL A 351 4.71 29.41 -0.84
CA VAL A 351 3.32 29.03 -0.56
C VAL A 351 2.73 29.96 0.49
N ALA A 352 1.55 30.53 0.23
CA ALA A 352 0.80 31.33 1.18
C ALA A 352 -0.62 30.80 1.39
N GLN A 353 -1.15 30.90 2.63
CA GLN A 353 -2.51 30.54 2.96
C GLN A 353 -3.41 31.78 2.87
N GLY A 354 -4.39 31.78 1.97
CA GLY A 354 -5.30 32.91 1.81
C GLY A 354 -4.55 34.25 1.72
N THR A 355 -4.67 35.10 2.73
CA THR A 355 -4.02 36.44 2.80
C THR A 355 -2.71 36.48 3.58
N GLU A 356 -2.24 35.33 4.10
CA GLU A 356 -1.00 35.25 4.87
C GLU A 356 0.24 35.57 4.01
N GLU A 357 1.36 35.93 4.68
CA GLU A 357 2.65 36.14 4.01
C GLU A 357 3.15 34.83 3.38
N PRO A 358 3.79 34.87 2.19
CA PRO A 358 4.35 33.70 1.55
C PRO A 358 5.50 33.09 2.35
N LEU A 359 5.47 31.77 2.49
CA LEU A 359 6.54 30.96 3.05
C LEU A 359 7.43 30.43 1.92
N ASP A 360 8.74 30.70 1.98
CA ASP A 360 9.70 30.10 1.05
C ASP A 360 9.84 28.58 1.32
N ILE A 361 9.65 27.77 0.28
CA ILE A 361 9.76 26.31 0.34
C ILE A 361 10.97 25.75 -0.41
N VAL A 362 11.85 26.63 -0.93
CA VAL A 362 13.10 26.19 -1.59
C VAL A 362 14.01 25.54 -0.57
N GLY A 363 14.51 24.36 -0.87
CA GLY A 363 15.32 23.56 0.06
C GLY A 363 14.53 22.75 1.09
N MET A 364 13.23 23.05 1.29
CA MET A 364 12.38 22.28 2.19
C MET A 364 12.22 20.83 1.73
N ARG A 365 12.03 19.89 2.68
CA ARG A 365 11.63 18.52 2.35
C ARG A 365 10.33 18.54 1.56
N LEU A 366 10.23 17.64 0.56
CA LEU A 366 9.01 17.57 -0.28
C LEU A 366 7.74 17.34 0.55
N ASP A 367 7.79 16.44 1.52
CA ASP A 367 6.65 16.13 2.39
C ASP A 367 6.21 17.33 3.21
N ASP A 368 7.15 18.17 3.64
CA ASP A 368 6.83 19.40 4.42
C ASP A 368 6.27 20.48 3.51
N ALA A 369 6.85 20.67 2.33
CA ALA A 369 6.29 21.58 1.32
C ALA A 369 4.84 21.18 0.95
N ILE A 370 4.59 19.86 0.78
CA ILE A 370 3.26 19.32 0.50
C ILE A 370 2.26 19.65 1.61
N LYS A 371 2.64 19.67 2.90
CA LYS A 371 1.74 20.04 4.01
C LYS A 371 1.18 21.45 3.85
N PHE A 372 1.99 22.39 3.37
CA PHE A 372 1.56 23.77 3.12
C PHE A 372 0.73 23.91 1.84
N ILE A 373 0.99 23.08 0.83
CA ILE A 373 0.26 23.11 -0.45
C ILE A 373 -1.11 22.42 -0.32
N LYS A 374 -1.19 21.27 0.37
CA LYS A 374 -2.44 20.61 0.75
C LYS A 374 -3.24 21.45 1.74
N GLY A 375 -4.51 21.14 1.90
CA GLY A 375 -5.38 21.76 2.88
C GLY A 375 -6.84 21.44 2.61
N LYS A 376 -7.71 21.86 3.51
CA LYS A 376 -9.13 21.54 3.48
C LYS A 376 -9.82 22.11 2.23
N LYS A 377 -10.77 21.38 1.70
CA LYS A 377 -11.69 21.83 0.64
C LYS A 377 -12.24 23.22 0.94
N GLY A 378 -12.26 24.09 -0.08
CA GLY A 378 -12.77 25.46 -0.02
C GLY A 378 -11.76 26.48 0.50
N THR A 379 -10.58 26.08 0.99
CA THR A 379 -9.53 27.02 1.40
C THR A 379 -8.66 27.44 0.21
N GLU A 380 -8.18 28.68 0.24
CA GLU A 380 -7.30 29.23 -0.79
C GLU A 380 -5.82 28.97 -0.45
N VAL A 381 -5.06 28.58 -1.47
CA VAL A 381 -3.60 28.59 -1.46
C VAL A 381 -3.09 29.47 -2.61
N ARG A 382 -2.11 30.32 -2.32
CA ARG A 382 -1.39 31.11 -3.32
C ARG A 382 0.01 30.54 -3.47
N LEU A 383 0.37 30.20 -4.72
CA LEU A 383 1.68 29.64 -5.05
C LEU A 383 2.48 30.67 -5.84
N THR A 384 3.66 31.02 -5.37
CA THR A 384 4.65 31.74 -6.19
C THR A 384 5.38 30.72 -7.04
N VAL A 385 5.15 30.78 -8.35
CA VAL A 385 5.54 29.75 -9.30
C VAL A 385 6.48 30.33 -10.36
N LYS A 386 7.63 29.71 -10.59
CA LYS A 386 8.47 29.96 -11.76
C LYS A 386 8.01 29.07 -12.92
N LYS A 387 7.54 29.68 -14.00
CA LYS A 387 7.04 28.99 -15.19
C LYS A 387 8.17 28.32 -15.94
N LYS A 388 7.96 27.05 -16.36
CA LYS A 388 8.91 26.30 -17.15
C LYS A 388 9.12 26.89 -18.55
N MET A 389 8.04 27.37 -19.18
CA MET A 389 8.05 27.82 -20.58
C MET A 389 8.91 29.05 -20.81
N ASP A 390 8.81 30.05 -19.97
CA ASP A 390 9.44 31.37 -20.19
C ASP A 390 10.28 31.86 -19.04
N GLY A 391 10.35 31.10 -17.92
CA GLY A 391 11.11 31.44 -16.72
C GLY A 391 10.51 32.57 -15.89
N THR A 392 9.34 33.11 -16.24
CA THR A 392 8.67 34.17 -15.50
C THR A 392 8.16 33.64 -14.15
N THR A 393 8.11 34.53 -13.15
CA THR A 393 7.51 34.21 -11.84
C THR A 393 6.10 34.78 -11.79
N LYS A 394 5.13 33.93 -11.39
CA LYS A 394 3.72 34.32 -11.21
C LYS A 394 3.21 33.86 -9.87
N ILE A 395 2.23 34.58 -9.33
CA ILE A 395 1.45 34.14 -8.17
C ILE A 395 0.15 33.53 -8.69
N ILE A 396 -0.06 32.25 -8.40
CA ILE A 396 -1.24 31.48 -8.84
C ILE A 396 -2.10 31.19 -7.60
N SER A 397 -3.35 31.65 -7.61
CA SER A 397 -4.32 31.37 -6.55
C SER A 397 -5.17 30.16 -6.95
N ILE A 398 -5.28 29.18 -6.04
CA ILE A 398 -6.04 27.95 -6.24
C ILE A 398 -6.94 27.72 -5.01
N ILE A 399 -8.23 27.54 -5.25
CA ILE A 399 -9.17 27.08 -4.22
C ILE A 399 -9.08 25.57 -4.15
N ARG A 400 -8.69 25.04 -3.01
CA ARG A 400 -8.56 23.58 -2.78
C ARG A 400 -9.93 22.91 -2.85
N ASP A 401 -9.96 21.72 -3.41
CA ASP A 401 -11.15 20.86 -3.42
C ASP A 401 -10.76 19.40 -3.23
N VAL A 402 -11.77 18.53 -3.19
CA VAL A 402 -11.55 17.09 -3.26
C VAL A 402 -11.02 16.74 -4.66
N VAL A 403 -9.89 16.05 -4.67
CA VAL A 403 -9.26 15.51 -5.87
C VAL A 403 -9.50 14.01 -5.87
N GLU A 404 -10.16 13.49 -6.88
CA GLU A 404 -10.34 12.07 -7.08
C GLU A 404 -9.21 11.51 -7.94
N LEU A 405 -8.52 10.49 -7.41
CA LEU A 405 -7.49 9.77 -8.16
C LEU A 405 -8.17 8.72 -9.05
N GLU A 406 -8.46 9.07 -10.28
CA GLU A 406 -9.25 8.26 -11.23
C GLU A 406 -8.71 6.83 -11.37
N GLU A 407 -7.39 6.63 -11.26
CA GLU A 407 -6.77 5.30 -11.32
C GLU A 407 -7.14 4.39 -10.15
N THR A 408 -7.64 4.95 -9.05
CA THR A 408 -8.05 4.20 -7.84
C THR A 408 -9.43 3.58 -7.99
N PHE A 409 -10.27 4.15 -8.85
CA PHE A 409 -11.68 3.79 -8.90
C PHE A 409 -12.00 2.73 -9.95
N VAL A 410 -13.10 2.03 -9.71
CA VAL A 410 -13.69 1.08 -10.67
C VAL A 410 -13.94 1.76 -11.98
N LYS A 411 -13.57 1.11 -13.07
CA LYS A 411 -13.87 1.52 -14.44
C LYS A 411 -14.22 0.33 -15.31
N SER A 412 -14.97 0.59 -16.39
CA SER A 412 -15.41 -0.47 -17.28
C SER A 412 -15.16 -0.17 -18.74
N THR A 413 -15.13 -1.22 -19.55
CA THR A 413 -15.07 -1.14 -21.00
C THR A 413 -15.91 -2.24 -21.64
N ILE A 414 -16.24 -2.07 -22.89
CA ILE A 414 -16.98 -3.05 -23.69
C ILE A 414 -16.05 -3.61 -24.74
N VAL A 415 -16.13 -4.91 -24.97
CA VAL A 415 -15.44 -5.59 -26.05
C VAL A 415 -16.41 -6.45 -26.84
N GLU A 416 -16.31 -6.40 -28.18
CA GLU A 416 -17.08 -7.28 -29.06
C GLU A 416 -16.25 -8.48 -29.46
N LYS A 417 -16.86 -9.67 -29.37
CA LYS A 417 -16.26 -10.95 -29.77
C LYS A 417 -17.35 -11.87 -30.32
N ASN A 418 -17.12 -12.41 -31.51
CA ASN A 418 -18.07 -13.30 -32.20
C ASN A 418 -19.50 -12.75 -32.31
N GLY A 419 -19.62 -11.43 -32.56
CA GLY A 419 -20.91 -10.75 -32.68
C GLY A 419 -21.66 -10.50 -31.35
N LYS A 420 -21.02 -10.76 -30.22
CA LYS A 420 -21.56 -10.56 -28.86
C LYS A 420 -20.74 -9.53 -28.10
N LYS A 421 -21.39 -8.79 -27.22
CA LYS A 421 -20.75 -7.80 -26.36
C LYS A 421 -20.45 -8.40 -24.99
N TYR A 422 -19.26 -8.12 -24.49
CA TYR A 422 -18.82 -8.48 -23.15
C TYR A 422 -18.35 -7.24 -22.41
N GLY A 423 -18.65 -7.16 -21.11
CA GLY A 423 -18.12 -6.13 -20.24
C GLY A 423 -16.82 -6.58 -19.58
N LEU A 424 -15.88 -5.68 -19.44
CA LEU A 424 -14.72 -5.83 -18.57
C LEU A 424 -14.77 -4.73 -17.52
N ILE A 425 -14.70 -5.12 -16.25
CA ILE A 425 -14.57 -4.20 -15.10
C ILE A 425 -13.19 -4.39 -14.50
N ASP A 426 -12.43 -3.30 -14.43
CA ASP A 426 -11.18 -3.19 -13.70
C ASP A 426 -11.49 -2.68 -12.29
N LEU A 427 -11.21 -3.50 -11.28
CA LEU A 427 -11.32 -3.16 -9.87
C LEU A 427 -9.92 -3.09 -9.26
N PRO A 428 -9.28 -1.91 -9.22
CA PRO A 428 -7.89 -1.79 -8.77
C PRO A 428 -7.72 -1.95 -7.25
N ARG A 429 -8.78 -1.70 -6.47
CA ARG A 429 -8.80 -1.84 -5.00
C ARG A 429 -10.22 -1.93 -4.45
N PHE A 430 -10.38 -2.57 -3.29
CA PHE A 430 -11.64 -2.52 -2.52
C PHE A 430 -11.66 -1.27 -1.62
N TYR A 431 -11.83 -0.10 -2.25
CA TYR A 431 -11.76 1.20 -1.59
C TYR A 431 -13.02 1.55 -0.80
N ILE A 432 -12.82 2.35 0.26
CA ILE A 432 -13.85 2.92 1.11
C ILE A 432 -13.29 4.15 1.83
N SER A 433 -14.13 5.16 2.09
CA SER A 433 -13.77 6.24 3.02
C SER A 433 -14.14 5.86 4.45
N PHE A 434 -13.20 5.99 5.37
CA PHE A 434 -13.46 5.75 6.81
C PHE A 434 -14.07 6.97 7.49
N ASP A 435 -13.81 8.17 6.97
CA ASP A 435 -14.20 9.45 7.57
C ASP A 435 -15.54 9.97 7.03
N ASP A 436 -15.93 9.55 5.83
CA ASP A 436 -17.15 10.00 5.16
C ASP A 436 -17.96 8.81 4.60
N ALA A 437 -18.95 8.37 5.34
CA ALA A 437 -19.82 7.25 4.94
C ALA A 437 -20.67 7.55 3.67
N ASN A 438 -20.82 8.81 3.28
CA ASN A 438 -21.54 9.22 2.08
C ASN A 438 -20.65 9.30 0.85
N TYR A 439 -19.33 9.24 1.03
CA TYR A 439 -18.39 9.20 -0.08
C TYR A 439 -18.55 7.89 -0.86
N ARG A 440 -18.10 7.89 -2.10
CA ARG A 440 -18.13 6.70 -2.96
C ARG A 440 -17.31 5.55 -2.35
N ASP A 441 -17.73 4.33 -2.61
CA ASP A 441 -17.02 3.10 -2.28
C ASP A 441 -17.07 2.11 -3.44
N SER A 442 -16.17 1.12 -3.42
CA SER A 442 -16.01 0.18 -4.52
C SER A 442 -17.26 -0.69 -4.77
N ALA A 443 -18.12 -0.91 -3.77
CA ALA A 443 -19.33 -1.71 -3.96
C ALA A 443 -20.41 -0.91 -4.71
N LYS A 444 -20.63 0.35 -4.33
CA LYS A 444 -21.57 1.23 -5.04
C LYS A 444 -21.12 1.48 -6.48
N ASP A 445 -19.82 1.73 -6.67
CA ASP A 445 -19.29 1.98 -8.01
C ASP A 445 -19.38 0.72 -8.88
N MET A 446 -19.10 -0.46 -8.34
CA MET A 446 -19.25 -1.74 -9.05
C MET A 446 -20.69 -2.01 -9.43
N GLU A 447 -21.65 -1.76 -8.53
CA GLU A 447 -23.09 -1.87 -8.83
C GLU A 447 -23.48 -0.96 -9.98
N LEU A 448 -23.01 0.29 -9.95
CA LEU A 448 -23.30 1.28 -10.99
C LEU A 448 -22.69 0.88 -12.34
N GLU A 449 -21.44 0.40 -12.37
CA GLU A 449 -20.80 -0.07 -13.61
C GLU A 449 -21.52 -1.29 -14.21
N ILE A 450 -21.95 -2.23 -13.36
CA ILE A 450 -22.77 -3.38 -13.81
C ILE A 450 -24.09 -2.89 -14.45
N GLU A 451 -24.78 -1.93 -13.84
CA GLU A 451 -26.02 -1.36 -14.41
C GLU A 451 -25.78 -0.65 -15.75
N ARG A 452 -24.67 0.09 -15.87
CA ARG A 452 -24.26 0.75 -17.11
C ARG A 452 -23.98 -0.26 -18.22
N LEU A 453 -23.20 -1.30 -17.93
CA LEU A 453 -22.88 -2.35 -18.88
C LEU A 453 -24.11 -3.18 -19.28
N LYS A 454 -25.07 -3.42 -18.38
CA LYS A 454 -26.35 -4.05 -18.72
C LYS A 454 -27.13 -3.25 -19.77
N LYS A 455 -27.12 -1.93 -19.68
CA LYS A 455 -27.76 -1.05 -20.67
C LYS A 455 -27.10 -1.09 -22.05
N GLU A 456 -25.82 -1.47 -22.11
CA GLU A 456 -25.09 -1.70 -23.35
C GLU A 456 -25.38 -3.07 -23.99
N GLY A 457 -26.10 -3.95 -23.29
CA GLY A 457 -26.49 -5.26 -23.78
C GLY A 457 -25.39 -6.32 -23.72
N ILE A 458 -24.51 -6.28 -22.71
CA ILE A 458 -23.47 -7.29 -22.55
C ILE A 458 -24.07 -8.67 -22.21
N GLU A 459 -23.42 -9.75 -22.69
CA GLU A 459 -23.82 -11.14 -22.43
C GLU A 459 -22.99 -11.81 -21.32
N GLY A 460 -21.81 -11.29 -21.01
CA GLY A 460 -20.91 -11.81 -19.98
C GLY A 460 -20.04 -10.72 -19.40
N LEU A 461 -19.46 -10.99 -18.23
CA LEU A 461 -18.66 -10.04 -17.47
C LEU A 461 -17.30 -10.64 -17.08
N LEU A 462 -16.24 -9.96 -17.46
CA LEU A 462 -14.87 -10.19 -16.97
C LEU A 462 -14.56 -9.19 -15.87
N ILE A 463 -14.14 -9.68 -14.70
CA ILE A 463 -13.70 -8.85 -13.57
C ILE A 463 -12.20 -9.01 -13.44
N ASP A 464 -11.46 -7.92 -13.63
CA ASP A 464 -10.00 -7.90 -13.48
C ASP A 464 -9.61 -7.47 -12.07
N LEU A 465 -9.01 -8.40 -11.31
CA LEU A 465 -8.47 -8.19 -9.96
C LEU A 465 -6.95 -8.30 -9.94
N ARG A 466 -6.29 -8.34 -11.07
CA ARG A 466 -4.83 -8.40 -11.11
C ARG A 466 -4.24 -7.17 -10.45
N ASN A 467 -3.19 -7.36 -9.64
CA ASN A 467 -2.51 -6.33 -8.86
C ASN A 467 -3.40 -5.66 -7.78
N ASN A 468 -4.59 -6.16 -7.52
CA ASN A 468 -5.46 -5.66 -6.47
C ASN A 468 -5.05 -6.26 -5.12
N GLY A 469 -4.32 -5.52 -4.30
CA GLY A 469 -3.86 -5.92 -2.96
C GLY A 469 -4.95 -6.02 -1.89
N GLY A 470 -6.23 -5.86 -2.27
CA GLY A 470 -7.36 -5.96 -1.35
C GLY A 470 -7.94 -4.60 -0.95
N GLY A 471 -8.33 -4.46 0.31
CA GLY A 471 -8.96 -3.27 0.88
C GLY A 471 -10.02 -3.63 1.91
N SER A 472 -11.20 -3.05 1.81
CA SER A 472 -12.27 -3.18 2.78
C SER A 472 -12.96 -4.55 2.74
N LEU A 473 -13.00 -5.23 3.88
CA LEU A 473 -13.78 -6.45 4.06
C LEU A 473 -15.27 -6.21 3.79
N LYS A 474 -15.81 -5.06 4.21
CA LYS A 474 -17.21 -4.69 3.99
C LYS A 474 -17.54 -4.66 2.50
N THR A 475 -16.75 -3.93 1.70
CA THR A 475 -17.01 -3.81 0.26
C THR A 475 -16.78 -5.13 -0.49
N ALA A 476 -15.88 -6.00 -0.02
CA ALA A 476 -15.72 -7.35 -0.59
C ALA A 476 -16.97 -8.20 -0.42
N ILE A 477 -17.62 -8.12 0.75
CA ILE A 477 -18.88 -8.82 1.01
C ILE A 477 -20.02 -8.26 0.14
N GLU A 478 -20.14 -6.93 0.08
CA GLU A 478 -21.15 -6.24 -0.71
C GLU A 478 -21.00 -6.50 -2.22
N ILE A 479 -19.76 -6.45 -2.74
CA ILE A 479 -19.49 -6.79 -4.15
C ILE A 479 -19.81 -8.25 -4.44
N SER A 480 -19.49 -9.18 -3.53
CA SER A 480 -19.84 -10.60 -3.71
C SER A 480 -21.37 -10.78 -3.81
N GLY A 481 -22.13 -10.02 -3.03
CA GLY A 481 -23.60 -10.00 -3.07
C GLY A 481 -24.21 -9.53 -4.40
N LEU A 482 -23.46 -8.79 -5.24
CA LEU A 482 -23.93 -8.42 -6.58
C LEU A 482 -24.08 -9.62 -7.53
N PHE A 483 -23.44 -10.77 -7.20
CA PHE A 483 -23.36 -11.96 -8.04
C PHE A 483 -24.08 -13.20 -7.46
N ILE A 484 -24.49 -13.19 -6.20
CA ILE A 484 -25.24 -14.25 -5.53
C ILE A 484 -26.59 -13.73 -5.03
N ASP A 485 -27.56 -14.58 -4.78
CA ASP A 485 -28.88 -14.13 -4.30
C ASP A 485 -28.80 -13.70 -2.83
N GLN A 486 -28.19 -14.48 -1.98
CA GLN A 486 -27.85 -14.20 -0.58
C GLN A 486 -27.03 -15.36 -0.01
N GLY A 487 -26.29 -15.13 1.03
CA GLY A 487 -25.59 -16.22 1.69
C GLY A 487 -24.27 -15.84 2.35
N PRO A 488 -23.56 -16.83 2.90
CA PRO A 488 -22.24 -16.60 3.47
C PRO A 488 -21.24 -16.21 2.39
N VAL A 489 -20.38 -15.25 2.68
CA VAL A 489 -19.30 -14.81 1.78
C VAL A 489 -17.95 -15.19 2.35
N VAL A 490 -17.76 -15.00 3.65
CA VAL A 490 -16.49 -15.24 4.34
C VAL A 490 -16.78 -15.54 5.80
N GLN A 491 -15.90 -16.29 6.44
CA GLN A 491 -15.91 -16.49 7.89
C GLN A 491 -14.74 -15.72 8.50
N VAL A 492 -14.93 -15.04 9.62
CA VAL A 492 -13.88 -14.32 10.35
C VAL A 492 -13.81 -14.82 11.78
N LYS A 493 -12.59 -14.87 12.34
CA LYS A 493 -12.36 -15.41 13.69
C LYS A 493 -11.40 -14.51 14.45
N TYR A 494 -11.83 -14.07 15.64
CA TYR A 494 -10.94 -13.45 16.64
C TYR A 494 -10.16 -14.52 17.41
N ARG A 495 -9.10 -14.12 18.08
CA ARG A 495 -8.34 -15.00 18.99
C ARG A 495 -9.26 -15.59 20.04
N GLY A 496 -9.24 -16.91 20.19
CA GLY A 496 -10.01 -17.64 21.21
C GLY A 496 -11.52 -17.75 20.95
N GLU A 497 -12.04 -17.13 19.88
CA GLU A 497 -13.48 -17.12 19.58
C GLU A 497 -13.86 -18.14 18.49
N LYS A 498 -15.18 -18.41 18.41
CA LYS A 498 -15.76 -19.20 17.32
C LYS A 498 -15.81 -18.35 16.03
N PRO A 499 -15.74 -18.98 14.85
CA PRO A 499 -15.87 -18.26 13.59
C PRO A 499 -17.22 -17.57 13.47
N MET A 500 -17.22 -16.32 13.02
CA MET A 500 -18.41 -15.56 12.67
C MET A 500 -18.59 -15.57 11.16
N ILE A 501 -19.76 -15.97 10.69
CA ILE A 501 -20.09 -15.98 9.26
C ILE A 501 -20.55 -14.59 8.86
N LYS A 502 -19.85 -13.97 7.94
CA LYS A 502 -20.26 -12.72 7.28
C LYS A 502 -21.00 -13.08 6.00
N ARG A 503 -22.17 -12.48 5.83
CA ARG A 503 -23.13 -12.83 4.78
C ARG A 503 -23.51 -11.61 3.96
N ASP A 504 -23.80 -11.83 2.69
CA ASP A 504 -24.70 -10.95 1.99
C ASP A 504 -26.13 -11.22 2.43
N THR A 505 -26.85 -10.15 2.72
CA THR A 505 -28.27 -10.17 3.14
C THR A 505 -29.20 -9.59 2.08
N ASN A 506 -28.65 -9.05 0.99
CA ASN A 506 -29.42 -8.52 -0.12
C ASN A 506 -29.88 -9.65 -1.04
N GLN A 507 -31.18 -9.76 -1.25
CA GLN A 507 -31.75 -10.79 -2.14
C GLN A 507 -31.69 -10.43 -3.62
N LYS A 508 -31.19 -9.24 -3.98
CA LYS A 508 -31.16 -8.74 -5.35
C LYS A 508 -29.82 -8.96 -6.00
N THR A 509 -29.67 -10.07 -6.70
CA THR A 509 -28.52 -10.29 -7.59
C THR A 509 -28.50 -9.28 -8.72
N GLN A 510 -27.43 -8.49 -8.83
CA GLN A 510 -27.30 -7.48 -9.89
C GLN A 510 -26.92 -8.09 -11.23
N TRP A 511 -26.02 -9.09 -11.25
CA TRP A 511 -25.58 -9.76 -12.48
C TRP A 511 -25.82 -11.27 -12.43
N LYS A 512 -26.64 -11.76 -13.36
CA LYS A 512 -27.00 -13.19 -13.47
C LYS A 512 -26.36 -13.90 -14.66
N GLY A 513 -25.71 -13.17 -15.56
CA GLY A 513 -25.02 -13.71 -16.73
C GLY A 513 -23.68 -14.39 -16.37
N ALA A 514 -22.97 -14.84 -17.41
CA ALA A 514 -21.65 -15.44 -17.23
C ALA A 514 -20.63 -14.50 -16.60
N VAL A 515 -19.75 -15.03 -15.73
CA VAL A 515 -18.70 -14.29 -15.04
C VAL A 515 -17.39 -15.06 -15.08
N VAL A 516 -16.31 -14.36 -15.41
CA VAL A 516 -14.93 -14.80 -15.26
C VAL A 516 -14.19 -13.80 -14.39
N VAL A 517 -13.35 -14.25 -13.48
CA VAL A 517 -12.53 -13.40 -12.60
C VAL A 517 -11.06 -13.65 -12.92
N LEU A 518 -10.38 -12.61 -13.34
CA LEU A 518 -8.96 -12.63 -13.67
C LEU A 518 -8.14 -12.18 -12.45
N VAL A 519 -7.23 -13.04 -12.00
CA VAL A 519 -6.37 -12.82 -10.83
C VAL A 519 -4.90 -13.01 -11.16
N ASN A 520 -4.02 -12.52 -10.29
CA ASN A 520 -2.60 -12.84 -10.32
C ASN A 520 -2.03 -13.02 -8.90
N GLU A 521 -0.74 -13.23 -8.81
CA GLU A 521 0.00 -13.44 -7.55
C GLU A 521 -0.05 -12.22 -6.61
N LEU A 522 -0.43 -11.04 -7.13
CA LEU A 522 -0.61 -9.79 -6.37
C LEU A 522 -2.06 -9.55 -5.91
N SER A 523 -3.00 -10.38 -6.37
CA SER A 523 -4.38 -10.34 -5.89
C SER A 523 -4.43 -10.86 -4.45
N ALA A 524 -4.74 -10.00 -3.47
CA ALA A 524 -4.59 -10.32 -2.06
C ALA A 524 -5.81 -9.95 -1.21
N SER A 525 -5.98 -10.60 -0.05
CA SER A 525 -6.93 -10.19 1.00
C SER A 525 -8.39 -10.11 0.52
N ALA A 526 -8.99 -8.90 0.41
CA ALA A 526 -10.37 -8.70 -0.08
C ALA A 526 -10.59 -9.28 -1.49
N SER A 527 -9.57 -9.22 -2.37
CA SER A 527 -9.61 -9.88 -3.69
C SER A 527 -9.73 -11.40 -3.56
N GLU A 528 -9.03 -11.97 -2.57
CA GLU A 528 -9.09 -13.42 -2.30
C GLU A 528 -10.44 -13.82 -1.69
N ILE A 529 -11.03 -12.96 -0.86
CA ILE A 529 -12.38 -13.18 -0.31
C ILE A 529 -13.40 -13.25 -1.45
N PHE A 530 -13.36 -12.29 -2.36
CA PHE A 530 -14.26 -12.24 -3.51
C PHE A 530 -14.03 -13.45 -4.45
N ALA A 531 -12.79 -13.70 -4.88
CA ALA A 531 -12.46 -14.79 -5.77
C ALA A 531 -12.84 -16.16 -5.16
N ALA A 532 -12.53 -16.37 -3.85
CA ALA A 532 -12.90 -17.58 -3.13
C ALA A 532 -14.40 -17.78 -3.04
N ALA A 533 -15.17 -16.71 -2.73
CA ALA A 533 -16.62 -16.80 -2.70
C ALA A 533 -17.19 -17.17 -4.08
N MET A 534 -16.74 -16.53 -5.15
CA MET A 534 -17.17 -16.85 -6.52
C MET A 534 -16.85 -18.28 -6.91
N GLN A 535 -15.68 -18.79 -6.51
CA GLN A 535 -15.25 -20.17 -6.76
C GLN A 535 -16.06 -21.19 -5.93
N ASP A 536 -16.21 -20.97 -4.63
CA ASP A 536 -16.95 -21.85 -3.72
C ASP A 536 -18.43 -21.98 -4.11
N TYR A 537 -19.03 -20.90 -4.60
CA TYR A 537 -20.37 -20.93 -5.15
C TYR A 537 -20.45 -21.51 -6.58
N LYS A 538 -19.35 -21.81 -7.24
CA LYS A 538 -19.30 -22.12 -8.68
C LYS A 538 -19.99 -21.05 -9.53
N ARG A 539 -19.87 -19.79 -9.10
CA ARG A 539 -20.52 -18.63 -9.74
C ARG A 539 -19.66 -18.02 -10.84
N ALA A 540 -18.34 -18.16 -10.74
CA ALA A 540 -17.39 -17.70 -11.75
C ALA A 540 -16.28 -18.73 -11.95
N ILE A 541 -15.62 -18.68 -13.12
CA ILE A 541 -14.32 -19.30 -13.35
C ILE A 541 -13.24 -18.32 -12.90
N ILE A 542 -12.32 -18.78 -12.06
CA ILE A 542 -11.13 -18.04 -11.65
C ILE A 542 -9.99 -18.40 -12.58
N ILE A 543 -9.44 -17.41 -13.28
CA ILE A 543 -8.37 -17.58 -14.26
C ILE A 543 -7.21 -16.62 -13.98
N GLY A 544 -5.98 -17.03 -14.20
CA GLY A 544 -4.82 -16.17 -14.03
C GLY A 544 -3.57 -16.86 -13.55
N GLY A 545 -2.79 -16.25 -12.65
CA GLY A 545 -1.65 -16.89 -12.02
C GLY A 545 -2.03 -18.19 -11.34
N ASN A 546 -1.05 -19.04 -11.02
CA ASN A 546 -1.33 -20.35 -10.40
C ASN A 546 -2.18 -20.21 -9.13
N GLN A 547 -1.87 -19.21 -8.30
CA GLN A 547 -2.60 -18.88 -7.09
C GLN A 547 -2.45 -17.38 -6.78
N THR A 548 -3.34 -16.87 -5.96
CA THR A 548 -3.28 -15.50 -5.43
C THR A 548 -2.22 -15.38 -4.33
N TYR A 549 -2.10 -14.21 -3.72
CA TYR A 549 -1.05 -13.86 -2.76
C TYR A 549 -0.98 -14.77 -1.53
N GLY A 550 -2.12 -15.16 -0.98
CA GLY A 550 -2.19 -16.03 0.19
C GLY A 550 -2.41 -15.32 1.52
N LYS A 551 -2.95 -14.09 1.52
CA LYS A 551 -3.22 -13.36 2.75
C LYS A 551 -4.58 -13.74 3.34
N GLY A 552 -4.56 -14.33 4.55
CA GLY A 552 -5.75 -14.76 5.28
C GLY A 552 -6.00 -13.99 6.59
N THR A 553 -5.40 -12.80 6.75
CA THR A 553 -5.48 -12.00 7.96
C THR A 553 -6.23 -10.69 7.75
N VAL A 554 -6.92 -10.21 8.79
CA VAL A 554 -7.60 -8.92 8.83
C VAL A 554 -6.89 -8.00 9.81
N GLN A 555 -6.52 -6.81 9.35
CA GLN A 555 -5.96 -5.77 10.19
C GLN A 555 -7.00 -4.71 10.54
N SER A 556 -6.85 -4.14 11.73
CA SER A 556 -7.52 -2.91 12.14
C SER A 556 -6.51 -1.78 12.26
N VAL A 557 -6.87 -0.61 11.78
CA VAL A 557 -6.10 0.62 11.98
C VAL A 557 -6.62 1.30 13.23
N ILE A 558 -5.78 1.41 14.23
CA ILE A 558 -6.13 1.90 15.56
C ILE A 558 -5.30 3.15 15.84
N PRO A 559 -5.89 4.38 15.87
CA PRO A 559 -5.17 5.59 16.24
C PRO A 559 -4.64 5.47 17.68
N ILE A 560 -3.35 5.78 17.87
CA ILE A 560 -2.68 5.63 19.17
C ILE A 560 -3.21 6.65 20.17
N ASN A 561 -3.61 7.84 19.70
CA ASN A 561 -4.21 8.88 20.55
C ASN A 561 -5.52 8.43 21.24
N ASN A 562 -6.19 7.37 20.76
CA ASN A 562 -7.35 6.80 21.46
C ASN A 562 -7.01 6.27 22.87
N PHE A 563 -5.74 5.92 23.11
CA PHE A 563 -5.23 5.46 24.40
C PHE A 563 -4.60 6.58 25.25
N TYR A 564 -4.35 7.73 24.60
CA TYR A 564 -3.78 8.93 25.21
C TYR A 564 -4.52 10.17 24.71
N PRO A 565 -5.82 10.35 25.06
CA PRO A 565 -6.68 11.38 24.47
C PRO A 565 -6.25 12.82 24.80
N ASN A 566 -5.46 13.02 25.86
CA ASN A 566 -4.97 14.34 26.28
C ASN A 566 -3.59 14.67 25.67
N TYR A 567 -3.12 13.88 24.71
CA TYR A 567 -1.86 14.13 24.03
C TYR A 567 -2.12 15.03 22.81
N GLU A 568 -1.52 16.22 22.80
CA GLU A 568 -1.79 17.21 21.75
C GLU A 568 -1.23 16.81 20.38
N THR A 569 -0.12 16.07 20.38
CA THR A 569 0.54 15.67 19.14
C THR A 569 -0.08 14.35 18.62
N ASP A 570 -0.27 14.25 17.32
CA ASP A 570 -0.65 13.00 16.69
C ASP A 570 0.47 11.96 16.86
N LEU A 571 0.12 10.82 17.45
CA LEU A 571 1.01 9.69 17.69
C LEU A 571 0.97 8.66 16.54
N GLY A 572 0.18 8.92 15.49
CA GLY A 572 -0.04 7.98 14.40
C GLY A 572 -0.99 6.85 14.78
N ALA A 573 -0.84 5.71 14.13
CA ALA A 573 -1.71 4.55 14.32
C ALA A 573 -0.93 3.24 14.25
N ILE A 574 -1.49 2.20 14.86
CA ILE A 574 -1.05 0.82 14.61
C ILE A 574 -2.07 0.14 13.68
N LYS A 575 -1.58 -0.41 12.57
CA LYS A 575 -2.30 -1.37 11.75
C LYS A 575 -1.97 -2.76 12.27
N MET A 576 -2.90 -3.39 13.00
CA MET A 576 -2.64 -4.61 13.76
C MET A 576 -3.54 -5.76 13.29
N THR A 577 -2.98 -6.94 13.16
CA THR A 577 -3.72 -8.16 12.88
C THR A 577 -4.58 -8.55 14.08
N ILE A 578 -5.92 -8.51 13.88
CA ILE A 578 -6.90 -8.78 14.93
C ILE A 578 -7.76 -10.02 14.66
N GLN A 579 -7.83 -10.46 13.39
CA GLN A 579 -8.64 -11.61 12.96
C GLN A 579 -7.91 -12.39 11.88
N LYS A 580 -8.30 -13.66 11.72
CA LYS A 580 -8.12 -14.42 10.48
C LYS A 580 -9.46 -14.56 9.76
N PHE A 581 -9.41 -14.68 8.45
CA PHE A 581 -10.59 -15.00 7.67
C PHE A 581 -10.41 -16.34 6.94
N TYR A 582 -11.55 -16.94 6.62
CA TYR A 582 -11.65 -18.26 6.04
C TYR A 582 -12.71 -18.26 4.95
N ARG A 583 -12.50 -19.09 3.95
CA ARG A 583 -13.50 -19.38 2.92
C ARG A 583 -14.77 -19.97 3.54
N ILE A 584 -15.85 -19.91 2.83
CA ILE A 584 -17.12 -20.52 3.28
C ILE A 584 -17.04 -22.06 3.33
N ASN A 585 -16.11 -22.67 2.58
CA ASN A 585 -15.84 -24.12 2.68
C ASN A 585 -15.00 -24.49 3.94
N GLY A 586 -14.54 -23.51 4.70
CA GLY A 586 -13.79 -23.68 5.96
C GLY A 586 -12.30 -23.56 5.84
N GLY A 587 -11.69 -23.62 4.67
CA GLY A 587 -10.24 -23.45 4.45
C GLY A 587 -9.82 -21.98 4.60
N SER A 588 -8.60 -21.73 5.05
CA SER A 588 -8.01 -20.39 5.06
C SER A 588 -7.40 -20.07 3.68
N THR A 589 -7.38 -18.80 3.30
CA THR A 589 -6.53 -18.32 2.19
C THR A 589 -5.09 -18.06 2.65
N GLN A 590 -4.84 -18.08 3.98
CA GLN A 590 -3.50 -17.84 4.52
C GLN A 590 -2.49 -18.82 3.92
N ILE A 591 -1.38 -18.31 3.38
CA ILE A 591 -0.33 -19.07 2.68
C ILE A 591 -0.78 -19.61 1.32
N GLU A 592 -1.94 -20.27 1.23
CA GLU A 592 -2.41 -20.97 0.02
C GLU A 592 -3.05 -20.05 -1.02
N GLY A 593 -3.68 -18.96 -0.59
CA GLY A 593 -4.45 -18.12 -1.49
C GLY A 593 -5.67 -18.80 -2.09
N VAL A 594 -6.03 -18.38 -3.28
CA VAL A 594 -7.06 -18.99 -4.14
C VAL A 594 -6.35 -19.53 -5.38
N TYR A 595 -6.40 -20.84 -5.56
CA TYR A 595 -5.90 -21.47 -6.77
C TYR A 595 -6.84 -21.18 -7.95
N SER A 596 -6.27 -20.78 -9.10
CA SER A 596 -7.04 -20.57 -10.31
C SER A 596 -7.59 -21.87 -10.85
N ASP A 597 -8.85 -21.88 -11.29
CA ASP A 597 -9.44 -23.03 -12.04
C ASP A 597 -8.69 -23.25 -13.36
N ILE A 598 -8.20 -22.14 -13.94
CA ILE A 598 -7.38 -22.10 -15.15
C ILE A 598 -6.11 -21.31 -14.85
N ALA A 599 -5.02 -22.02 -14.62
CA ALA A 599 -3.71 -21.40 -14.38
C ALA A 599 -3.03 -21.02 -15.69
N MET A 600 -2.49 -19.79 -15.76
CA MET A 600 -1.68 -19.26 -16.85
C MET A 600 -0.28 -18.93 -16.35
N PRO A 601 0.78 -19.25 -17.10
CA PRO A 601 2.12 -18.83 -16.73
C PRO A 601 2.23 -17.30 -16.61
N SER A 602 2.90 -16.84 -15.58
CA SER A 602 3.21 -15.42 -15.38
C SER A 602 4.70 -15.23 -15.12
N ARG A 603 5.19 -13.99 -15.20
CA ARG A 603 6.57 -13.68 -14.83
C ARG A 603 6.91 -14.01 -13.37
N TYR A 604 5.91 -14.18 -12.53
CA TYR A 604 6.05 -14.48 -11.09
C TYR A 604 6.00 -15.98 -10.78
N SER A 605 5.68 -16.84 -11.77
CA SER A 605 5.40 -18.27 -11.56
C SER A 605 6.47 -19.04 -10.80
N TYR A 606 7.73 -18.58 -10.82
CA TYR A 606 8.87 -19.22 -10.15
C TYR A 606 9.54 -18.32 -9.12
N MET A 607 9.03 -17.11 -8.91
CA MET A 607 9.54 -16.20 -7.90
C MET A 607 8.94 -16.55 -6.53
N GLU A 608 9.73 -16.34 -5.50
CA GLU A 608 9.26 -16.35 -4.13
C GLU A 608 8.48 -15.07 -3.89
N PHE A 609 7.15 -15.20 -4.02
CA PHE A 609 6.25 -14.08 -3.99
C PHE A 609 4.92 -14.47 -3.36
N GLY A 610 4.57 -13.81 -2.24
CA GLY A 610 3.34 -14.06 -1.53
C GLY A 610 3.53 -14.28 -0.04
N GLU A 611 2.45 -14.51 0.64
CA GLU A 611 2.42 -14.74 2.09
C GLU A 611 3.29 -15.91 2.52
N ARG A 612 3.36 -16.95 1.69
CA ARG A 612 4.12 -18.18 1.95
C ARG A 612 5.63 -17.95 2.10
N ASP A 613 6.12 -16.87 1.49
CA ASP A 613 7.55 -16.51 1.45
C ASP A 613 7.91 -15.48 2.52
N MET A 614 6.90 -14.94 3.23
CA MET A 614 7.13 -13.97 4.28
C MET A 614 7.58 -14.61 5.59
N LYS A 615 8.71 -14.17 6.11
CA LYS A 615 9.20 -14.60 7.44
C LYS A 615 8.18 -14.19 8.52
N GLY A 616 7.70 -15.17 9.29
CA GLY A 616 6.75 -14.93 10.37
C GLY A 616 5.29 -14.81 9.95
N ALA A 617 4.96 -15.18 8.71
CA ALA A 617 3.58 -15.34 8.29
C ALA A 617 2.82 -16.32 9.21
N LEU A 618 1.53 -16.05 9.45
CA LEU A 618 0.71 -16.94 10.26
C LEU A 618 0.45 -18.24 9.50
N VAL A 619 0.45 -19.36 10.24
CA VAL A 619 0.23 -20.67 9.65
C VAL A 619 -1.18 -20.85 9.09
N TRP A 620 -1.30 -21.69 8.06
CA TRP A 620 -2.58 -22.13 7.55
C TRP A 620 -3.36 -22.94 8.58
N ASP A 621 -4.67 -22.74 8.65
CA ASP A 621 -5.60 -23.53 9.45
C ASP A 621 -6.99 -23.53 8.82
N LYS A 622 -7.95 -24.21 9.43
CA LYS A 622 -9.33 -24.33 8.96
C LYS A 622 -10.34 -24.19 10.08
N VAL A 623 -11.56 -23.85 9.69
CA VAL A 623 -12.73 -23.79 10.55
C VAL A 623 -13.85 -24.68 9.97
N PRO A 624 -14.92 -24.99 10.69
CA PRO A 624 -16.07 -25.69 10.12
C PRO A 624 -16.63 -24.96 8.90
N GLN A 625 -17.04 -25.74 7.91
CA GLN A 625 -17.70 -25.22 6.71
C GLN A 625 -19.00 -24.50 7.07
N ALA A 626 -19.26 -23.35 6.46
CA ALA A 626 -20.54 -22.67 6.54
C ALA A 626 -21.61 -23.42 5.74
N LYS A 627 -22.88 -23.28 6.14
CA LYS A 627 -23.99 -23.83 5.35
C LYS A 627 -24.26 -22.93 4.14
N TYR A 628 -24.07 -23.43 2.94
CA TYR A 628 -24.41 -22.76 1.67
C TYR A 628 -24.75 -23.78 0.60
N THR A 629 -25.39 -23.33 -0.47
CA THR A 629 -25.71 -24.11 -1.66
C THR A 629 -25.00 -23.49 -2.85
N THR A 630 -24.32 -24.33 -3.64
CA THR A 630 -23.67 -23.89 -4.88
C THR A 630 -24.72 -23.40 -5.89
N THR A 631 -24.40 -22.36 -6.65
CA THR A 631 -25.30 -21.84 -7.68
C THR A 631 -25.32 -22.74 -8.91
N ASP A 632 -24.24 -23.50 -9.12
CA ASP A 632 -24.03 -24.42 -10.27
C ASP A 632 -24.53 -23.80 -11.60
N SER A 633 -24.05 -22.60 -11.88
CA SER A 633 -24.63 -21.68 -12.88
C SER A 633 -24.44 -22.12 -14.32
N TYR A 634 -23.49 -23.04 -14.60
CA TYR A 634 -23.03 -23.34 -15.96
C TYR A 634 -23.30 -24.80 -16.36
N GLU A 635 -23.68 -25.01 -17.62
CA GLU A 635 -23.88 -26.36 -18.21
C GLU A 635 -22.54 -27.02 -18.56
N ASN A 636 -21.53 -26.24 -18.91
CA ASN A 636 -20.29 -26.67 -19.53
C ASN A 636 -19.03 -26.21 -18.82
N PHE A 637 -19.08 -26.00 -17.49
CA PHE A 637 -17.97 -25.48 -16.69
C PHE A 637 -16.66 -26.27 -16.92
N GLU A 638 -16.69 -27.58 -16.69
CA GLU A 638 -15.50 -28.45 -16.79
C GLU A 638 -14.96 -28.51 -18.23
N THR A 639 -15.84 -28.49 -19.21
CA THR A 639 -15.43 -28.52 -20.64
C THR A 639 -14.70 -27.21 -21.00
N VAL A 640 -15.19 -26.06 -20.55
CA VAL A 640 -14.55 -24.79 -20.82
C VAL A 640 -13.19 -24.68 -20.13
N VAL A 641 -13.10 -25.17 -18.88
CA VAL A 641 -11.83 -25.24 -18.15
C VAL A 641 -10.82 -26.12 -18.89
N TYR A 642 -11.25 -27.29 -19.34
CA TYR A 642 -10.40 -28.21 -20.10
C TYR A 642 -9.93 -27.59 -21.43
N ASN A 643 -10.85 -27.04 -22.22
CA ASN A 643 -10.53 -26.41 -23.52
C ASN A 643 -9.52 -25.26 -23.35
N SER A 644 -9.68 -24.44 -22.30
CA SER A 644 -8.74 -23.34 -22.03
C SER A 644 -7.35 -23.85 -21.65
N LYS A 645 -7.27 -24.89 -20.83
CA LYS A 645 -5.98 -25.50 -20.48
C LYS A 645 -5.25 -26.04 -21.71
N GLU A 646 -5.97 -26.70 -22.65
CA GLU A 646 -5.41 -27.17 -23.91
C GLU A 646 -4.93 -25.97 -24.78
N ARG A 647 -5.70 -24.89 -24.88
CA ARG A 647 -5.29 -23.68 -25.62
C ARG A 647 -4.02 -23.05 -25.03
N ILE A 648 -3.95 -22.94 -23.69
CA ILE A 648 -2.79 -22.39 -22.99
C ILE A 648 -1.55 -23.27 -23.24
N ALA A 649 -1.70 -24.61 -23.13
CA ALA A 649 -0.62 -25.54 -23.36
C ALA A 649 -0.10 -25.50 -24.80
N ALA A 650 -0.98 -25.32 -25.78
CA ALA A 650 -0.63 -25.23 -27.19
C ALA A 650 -0.12 -23.84 -27.63
N ASN A 651 -0.26 -22.79 -26.79
CA ASN A 651 0.08 -21.43 -27.17
C ASN A 651 1.56 -21.12 -26.91
N GLU A 652 2.31 -20.92 -28.00
CA GLU A 652 3.76 -20.62 -27.95
C GLU A 652 4.11 -19.41 -27.07
N ARG A 653 3.23 -18.41 -26.98
CA ARG A 653 3.50 -17.24 -26.12
C ARG A 653 3.39 -17.57 -24.64
N PHE A 654 2.44 -18.38 -24.22
CA PHE A 654 2.40 -18.85 -22.83
C PHE A 654 3.61 -19.73 -22.51
N GLN A 655 4.07 -20.57 -23.45
CA GLN A 655 5.31 -21.32 -23.27
C GLN A 655 6.51 -20.36 -23.12
N LEU A 656 6.59 -19.32 -23.96
CA LEU A 656 7.66 -18.33 -23.89
C LEU A 656 7.61 -17.51 -22.58
N ILE A 657 6.43 -17.16 -22.07
CA ILE A 657 6.27 -16.53 -20.75
C ILE A 657 6.79 -17.45 -19.65
N ASN A 658 6.50 -18.75 -19.72
CA ASN A 658 6.98 -19.72 -18.75
C ASN A 658 8.52 -19.85 -18.79
N GLU A 659 9.14 -19.87 -19.98
CA GLU A 659 10.60 -19.82 -20.12
C GLU A 659 11.18 -18.51 -19.56
N TYR A 660 10.52 -17.40 -19.82
CA TYR A 660 10.94 -16.09 -19.30
C TYR A 660 10.91 -16.05 -17.76
N ALA A 661 9.86 -16.60 -17.16
CA ALA A 661 9.76 -16.71 -15.71
C ALA A 661 10.89 -17.56 -15.10
N LYS A 662 11.23 -18.70 -15.72
CA LYS A 662 12.39 -19.52 -15.31
C LYS A 662 13.71 -18.76 -15.45
N TRP A 663 13.87 -18.03 -16.55
CA TRP A 663 15.06 -17.22 -16.78
C TRP A 663 15.18 -16.09 -15.73
N LEU A 664 14.06 -15.42 -15.39
CA LEU A 664 14.05 -14.39 -14.35
C LEU A 664 14.47 -14.96 -12.99
N LYS A 665 13.95 -16.13 -12.59
CA LYS A 665 14.34 -16.81 -11.34
C LYS A 665 15.86 -17.12 -11.34
N LYS A 666 16.34 -17.75 -12.41
CA LYS A 666 17.78 -18.02 -12.55
C LYS A 666 18.63 -16.77 -12.46
N SER A 667 18.20 -15.66 -13.11
CA SER A 667 18.92 -14.39 -13.09
C SER A 667 18.89 -13.71 -11.72
N GLN A 668 17.83 -13.89 -10.95
CA GLN A 668 17.73 -13.42 -9.58
C GLN A 668 18.67 -14.19 -8.64
N ASP A 669 18.75 -15.50 -8.82
CA ASP A 669 19.61 -16.39 -8.01
C ASP A 669 21.11 -16.17 -8.32
N ASP A 670 21.44 -15.72 -9.53
CA ASP A 670 22.79 -15.36 -9.94
C ASP A 670 23.04 -13.86 -9.71
N ALA A 671 23.27 -13.50 -8.44
CA ALA A 671 23.53 -12.12 -8.01
C ALA A 671 25.03 -11.74 -8.02
N SER A 672 25.90 -12.54 -8.64
CA SER A 672 27.34 -12.29 -8.71
C SER A 672 27.73 -11.58 -10.01
N PHE A 673 28.50 -10.51 -9.90
CA PHE A 673 28.93 -9.70 -11.04
C PHE A 673 30.44 -9.65 -11.11
N SER A 674 31.00 -9.85 -12.31
CA SER A 674 32.41 -9.59 -12.57
C SER A 674 32.69 -8.08 -12.57
N LEU A 675 33.77 -7.66 -11.96
CA LEU A 675 34.26 -6.28 -11.98
C LEU A 675 35.43 -6.08 -12.95
N ASN A 676 35.82 -7.13 -13.70
CA ASN A 676 36.66 -7.02 -14.86
C ASN A 676 35.81 -6.57 -16.06
N TYR A 677 36.21 -5.50 -16.75
CA TYR A 677 35.39 -4.92 -17.82
C TYR A 677 35.11 -5.91 -18.96
N ALA A 678 36.13 -6.66 -19.41
CA ALA A 678 35.94 -7.59 -20.53
C ALA A 678 34.95 -8.71 -20.19
N HIS A 679 35.03 -9.23 -18.97
CA HIS A 679 34.09 -10.26 -18.48
C HIS A 679 32.69 -9.67 -18.26
N PHE A 680 32.60 -8.49 -17.66
CA PHE A 680 31.34 -7.80 -17.42
C PHE A 680 30.56 -7.57 -18.73
N ILE A 681 31.23 -7.05 -19.77
CA ILE A 681 30.60 -6.83 -21.08
C ILE A 681 30.18 -8.16 -21.72
N LYS A 682 31.06 -9.18 -21.69
CA LYS A 682 30.74 -10.50 -22.23
C LYS A 682 29.53 -11.12 -21.55
N ASP A 683 29.46 -11.08 -20.21
CA ASP A 683 28.33 -11.62 -19.45
C ASP A 683 27.03 -10.86 -19.77
N SER A 684 27.12 -9.54 -19.95
CA SER A 684 26.00 -8.72 -20.37
C SER A 684 25.51 -9.04 -21.78
N GLU A 685 26.40 -9.22 -22.74
CA GLU A 685 26.06 -9.61 -24.11
C GLU A 685 25.38 -11.00 -24.16
N VAL A 686 25.83 -11.93 -23.32
CA VAL A 686 25.17 -13.24 -23.18
C VAL A 686 23.74 -13.07 -22.65
N LYS A 687 23.56 -12.32 -21.56
CA LYS A 687 22.24 -12.03 -20.99
C LYS A 687 21.34 -11.32 -22.00
N GLU A 688 21.85 -10.34 -22.74
CA GLU A 688 21.08 -9.63 -23.77
C GLU A 688 20.59 -10.58 -24.88
N LYS A 689 21.45 -11.49 -25.36
CA LYS A 689 21.06 -12.51 -26.35
C LYS A 689 20.00 -13.46 -25.81
N GLU A 690 20.13 -13.89 -24.56
CA GLU A 690 19.13 -14.76 -23.92
C GLU A 690 17.78 -14.05 -23.79
N VAL A 691 17.76 -12.75 -23.44
CA VAL A 691 16.52 -11.96 -23.27
C VAL A 691 15.87 -11.61 -24.61
N ALA A 692 16.66 -11.51 -25.68
CA ALA A 692 16.17 -11.05 -27.00
C ALA A 692 14.97 -11.86 -27.50
N LYS A 693 14.94 -13.18 -27.27
CA LYS A 693 13.83 -14.05 -27.67
C LYS A 693 12.52 -13.69 -26.96
N PHE A 694 12.59 -13.17 -25.72
CA PHE A 694 11.40 -12.83 -24.92
C PHE A 694 10.71 -11.55 -25.39
N LYS A 695 11.34 -10.74 -26.27
CA LYS A 695 10.70 -9.56 -26.86
C LYS A 695 9.44 -9.91 -27.67
N GLU A 696 9.33 -11.16 -28.15
CA GLU A 696 8.13 -11.66 -28.86
C GLU A 696 6.88 -11.71 -27.96
N ILE A 697 7.04 -11.83 -26.64
CA ILE A 697 5.92 -11.79 -25.68
C ILE A 697 5.14 -10.48 -25.84
N PHE A 698 5.84 -9.36 -26.03
CA PHE A 698 5.28 -8.01 -26.08
C PHE A 698 4.70 -7.61 -27.44
N LYS A 699 4.83 -8.51 -28.45
CA LYS A 699 4.28 -8.27 -29.80
C LYS A 699 2.87 -8.86 -29.98
N PHE A 700 2.26 -9.33 -28.88
CA PHE A 700 0.90 -9.83 -28.94
C PHE A 700 -0.11 -8.74 -29.25
N ASP A 701 -1.08 -9.05 -30.09
CA ASP A 701 -2.23 -8.23 -30.38
C ASP A 701 -3.42 -9.16 -30.67
N SER A 702 -4.44 -9.11 -29.81
CA SER A 702 -5.64 -9.92 -29.92
C SER A 702 -6.57 -9.52 -31.08
N LYS A 703 -6.35 -8.33 -31.66
CA LYS A 703 -7.26 -7.67 -32.63
C LYS A 703 -8.65 -7.38 -32.05
N LEU A 704 -8.84 -7.49 -30.73
CA LEU A 704 -10.08 -7.11 -30.09
C LEU A 704 -10.16 -5.58 -29.93
N SER A 705 -11.32 -5.04 -30.20
CA SER A 705 -11.61 -3.61 -30.04
C SER A 705 -12.31 -3.40 -28.70
N PHE A 706 -11.72 -2.55 -27.87
CA PHE A 706 -12.28 -2.11 -26.60
C PHE A 706 -12.82 -0.70 -26.74
N THR A 707 -14.01 -0.44 -26.20
CA THR A 707 -14.69 0.86 -26.30
C THR A 707 -15.27 1.28 -24.96
N SER A 708 -15.24 2.58 -24.69
CA SER A 708 -15.89 3.14 -23.51
C SER A 708 -17.41 3.00 -23.57
N PRO A 709 -18.09 2.73 -22.43
CA PRO A 709 -19.55 2.76 -22.36
C PRO A 709 -20.11 4.13 -22.72
N LYS A 710 -21.34 4.18 -23.28
CA LYS A 710 -21.98 5.41 -23.77
C LYS A 710 -22.03 6.54 -22.75
N TYR A 711 -22.19 6.22 -21.47
CA TYR A 711 -22.24 7.25 -20.43
C TYR A 711 -20.94 8.04 -20.28
N GLU A 712 -19.80 7.44 -20.63
CA GLU A 712 -18.47 8.04 -20.48
C GLU A 712 -18.11 8.95 -21.66
N LEU A 713 -18.69 8.72 -22.86
CA LEU A 713 -18.34 9.45 -24.06
C LEU A 713 -18.40 10.99 -23.91
N PRO A 714 -19.46 11.58 -23.30
CA PRO A 714 -19.52 13.02 -23.10
C PRO A 714 -18.44 13.56 -22.13
N LEU A 715 -17.91 12.71 -21.24
CA LEU A 715 -16.81 13.07 -20.33
C LEU A 715 -15.48 13.08 -21.09
N LEU A 716 -15.27 12.08 -21.97
CA LEU A 716 -14.07 11.98 -22.81
C LEU A 716 -13.96 13.11 -23.82
N GLU A 717 -15.10 13.60 -24.35
CA GLU A 717 -15.13 14.77 -25.23
C GLU A 717 -14.69 16.06 -24.53
N LYS A 718 -14.95 16.20 -23.24
CA LYS A 718 -14.62 17.38 -22.43
C LYS A 718 -13.24 17.34 -21.80
N ASP A 719 -12.67 16.15 -21.62
CA ASP A 719 -11.42 15.92 -20.91
C ASP A 719 -10.46 15.09 -21.76
N SER A 720 -9.55 15.79 -22.45
CA SER A 720 -8.56 15.15 -23.34
C SER A 720 -7.59 14.24 -22.58
N ILE A 721 -7.23 14.57 -21.33
CA ILE A 721 -6.32 13.75 -20.51
C ILE A 721 -7.00 12.43 -20.15
N LEU A 722 -8.26 12.47 -19.75
CA LEU A 722 -9.06 11.27 -19.49
C LEU A 722 -9.22 10.43 -20.76
N SER A 723 -9.48 11.09 -21.90
CA SER A 723 -9.59 10.44 -23.21
C SER A 723 -8.30 9.69 -23.59
N ASP A 724 -7.13 10.33 -23.43
CA ASP A 724 -5.84 9.72 -23.73
C ASP A 724 -5.55 8.52 -22.78
N LYS A 725 -5.87 8.65 -21.50
CA LYS A 725 -5.76 7.55 -20.51
C LYS A 725 -6.65 6.37 -20.90
N ARG A 726 -7.90 6.60 -21.34
CA ARG A 726 -8.80 5.54 -21.79
C ARG A 726 -8.30 4.87 -23.06
N ALA A 727 -7.89 5.66 -24.06
CA ALA A 727 -7.32 5.13 -25.29
C ALA A 727 -6.07 4.28 -25.04
N TYR A 728 -5.19 4.72 -24.14
CA TYR A 728 -4.01 3.96 -23.72
C TYR A 728 -4.39 2.64 -23.00
N TRP A 729 -5.37 2.67 -22.11
CA TRP A 729 -5.87 1.47 -21.43
C TRP A 729 -6.47 0.48 -22.41
N HIS A 730 -7.35 0.89 -23.31
CA HIS A 730 -7.96 0.06 -24.36
C HIS A 730 -6.89 -0.58 -25.25
N LYS A 731 -5.88 0.20 -25.65
CA LYS A 731 -4.75 -0.31 -26.44
C LYS A 731 -3.93 -1.37 -25.66
N ASN A 732 -3.78 -1.20 -24.36
CA ASN A 732 -3.08 -2.20 -23.53
C ASN A 732 -3.92 -3.49 -23.40
N LEU A 733 -5.24 -3.37 -23.21
CA LEU A 733 -6.13 -4.52 -23.15
C LEU A 733 -6.11 -5.34 -24.46
N SER A 734 -6.03 -4.68 -25.63
CA SER A 734 -5.93 -5.41 -26.92
C SER A 734 -4.63 -6.19 -27.06
N LYS A 735 -3.58 -5.82 -26.31
CA LYS A 735 -2.28 -6.49 -26.29
C LYS A 735 -2.09 -7.46 -25.11
N ASP A 736 -3.14 -7.67 -24.34
CA ASP A 736 -3.10 -8.51 -23.15
C ASP A 736 -3.54 -9.94 -23.45
N LEU A 737 -2.58 -10.86 -23.44
CA LEU A 737 -2.80 -12.27 -23.71
C LEU A 737 -3.72 -12.92 -22.66
N TYR A 738 -3.64 -12.49 -21.41
CA TYR A 738 -4.47 -13.02 -20.32
C TYR A 738 -5.93 -12.57 -20.45
N VAL A 739 -6.15 -11.31 -20.80
CA VAL A 739 -7.49 -10.80 -21.11
C VAL A 739 -8.09 -11.50 -22.31
N ALA A 740 -7.28 -11.74 -23.35
CA ALA A 740 -7.75 -12.45 -24.55
C ALA A 740 -8.22 -13.89 -24.22
N GLU A 741 -7.47 -14.63 -23.38
CA GLU A 741 -7.86 -15.97 -22.97
C GLU A 741 -9.05 -15.96 -22.00
N ALA A 742 -9.11 -15.02 -21.06
CA ALA A 742 -10.27 -14.86 -20.18
C ALA A 742 -11.56 -14.57 -20.98
N LEU A 743 -11.47 -13.78 -22.06
CA LEU A 743 -12.59 -13.54 -22.98
C LEU A 743 -12.93 -14.76 -23.83
N ASN A 744 -11.97 -15.65 -24.16
CA ASN A 744 -12.26 -16.94 -24.77
C ASN A 744 -13.12 -17.79 -23.83
N VAL A 745 -12.67 -17.95 -22.58
CA VAL A 745 -13.39 -18.67 -21.54
C VAL A 745 -14.79 -18.10 -21.35
N LEU A 746 -14.92 -16.79 -21.20
CA LEU A 746 -16.21 -16.11 -20.99
C LEU A 746 -17.17 -16.34 -22.17
N SER A 747 -16.66 -16.31 -23.40
CA SER A 747 -17.48 -16.50 -24.62
C SER A 747 -17.95 -17.92 -24.83
N GLU A 748 -17.28 -18.93 -24.25
CA GLU A 748 -17.65 -20.34 -24.31
C GLU A 748 -18.66 -20.75 -23.23
N LEU A 749 -18.74 -20.01 -22.11
CA LEU A 749 -19.63 -20.35 -20.99
C LEU A 749 -21.11 -20.31 -21.38
N LYS A 750 -21.83 -21.37 -21.02
CA LYS A 750 -23.28 -21.50 -21.23
C LYS A 750 -23.99 -21.52 -19.88
N MET A 751 -24.91 -20.58 -19.66
CA MET A 751 -25.74 -20.54 -18.47
C MET A 751 -26.77 -21.67 -18.50
N LYS A 752 -26.98 -22.34 -17.35
CA LYS A 752 -28.07 -23.32 -17.21
C LYS A 752 -29.44 -22.65 -17.41
N SER A 753 -30.30 -23.28 -18.21
CA SER A 753 -31.69 -22.85 -18.38
C SER A 753 -32.45 -23.04 -17.06
N LYS A 754 -33.19 -22.03 -16.61
CA LYS A 754 -34.02 -22.09 -15.39
C LYS A 754 -35.13 -23.16 -15.44
N ASN A 755 -35.37 -23.77 -16.60
CA ASN A 755 -36.48 -24.74 -16.81
C ASN A 755 -36.09 -26.20 -16.54
N ALA A 756 -34.87 -26.51 -16.10
CA ALA A 756 -34.43 -27.88 -15.86
C ALA A 756 -34.62 -28.38 -14.40
N VAL A 757 -35.19 -27.59 -13.50
CA VAL A 757 -35.44 -28.02 -12.11
C VAL A 757 -36.96 -28.17 -11.85
N VAL A 758 -37.60 -29.02 -12.63
CA VAL A 758 -38.84 -29.68 -12.20
C VAL A 758 -38.91 -31.00 -12.97
N LYS A 759 -38.30 -32.04 -12.43
CA LYS A 759 -38.68 -33.45 -12.49
C LYS A 759 -37.56 -34.30 -11.91
N ASN A 760 -37.61 -34.52 -10.62
CA ASN A 760 -37.62 -35.85 -10.01
C ASN A 760 -37.79 -35.72 -8.49
#